data_3390a86ef05f58bf9c08672540595c33
#
_entry.id   3390a86ef05f58bf9c08672540595c33
#
_cell.length_a   1.000
_cell.length_b   1.000
_cell.length_c   1.000
_cell.angle_alpha   90.00
_cell.angle_beta   90.00
_cell.angle_gamma   90.00
#
_symmetry.space_group_name_H-M   'P 1'
#
loop_
_entity.id
_entity.type
_entity.pdbx_description
1 polymer ?
#
loop_
_entity_poly.entity_id
_entity_poly.type
_entity_poly.pdbx_seq_one_letter_code
_entity_poly.pdbx_strand_id
1 'polypeptide(L)'
;MLSHLGVMVAVAGVMGVLVAGLALPFAAVGGLSTRTVAESMDKVPADLAAEPLAQRTRLLGRDGAVLATLYDQNRVNVPLARVAPIMRQAMIAIEDFRFYQHGALDLRGTLRAFVTNQANNGVTQGGSSITQQMVKMTLINQAKTKEERAAATADTYQRKINELRYAIAFEEKYSKDWILERYLNIAYFGDGAYGVEAASRHYFSKPASRLTLPEAALLAGLVKNPTLYDPTNNADEALTRRNTVIARMAQLNVVSRTEAARAERQGLGLRLTATRNGCVSTAAPFFCDYAIQYLLAEESLGKTVDERRRLLFSGGLTIKTTVDLRFQRAADASVREHVFPTDRAIGGLAMVKPGTGEVRALSQSRPMGADRKRGETYLNYVVPRKYGDANGFQAGSTFKAFVLAAAIKQGIPLSTRINAPQTISIPESRYKTCDGYLRSTDVWSPENSTGSGTFNLYTGTQKSVNTFFAQLEQRTGLCEPTTLARRMGVQVPERDVVGPFTLGVTDVDPLTMAGAYATFAAHGMFCEPRPVSQVLNSAGRTIADFPARCRRLLKPDVADAVNDILRGVQEPGGFGYNNGLGLEQQSAAKTGTISRNMAVWFIGYTPNLATASMIAGANSQGHWRTLNGQVVGGSYIASAAGSTTAGPMWGDAMKAVQRWLPDTRFQRPDPRTIQGQSATVPSVYGQSTGQAASTLRRAGFTPVIGPTVDSSYSYGTVAFLSPTSGSTLPTGSTVTIYVSDGSPYVAPQPQPAPQPNNGGGGGGGGGGGGNGGGGNGGGGNGGGGNGGGGGGNGGGGGNGGGRGRG
;
A
#
# COMPACT_ATOMS: atom_id res chain seq x y z
N MET A 1 -64.04 64.03 62.67
CA MET A 1 -62.78 63.94 61.81
C MET A 1 -61.73 63.06 62.33
N LEU A 2 -61.42 62.98 63.62
CA LEU A 2 -60.34 62.17 64.20
C LEU A 2 -60.53 60.58 64.02
N SER A 3 -61.81 60.16 64.06
CA SER A 3 -62.12 58.72 63.91
C SER A 3 -61.92 58.15 62.50
N HIS A 4 -62.12 58.98 61.45
CA HIS A 4 -61.90 58.56 60.08
C HIS A 4 -60.41 58.49 59.73
N LEU A 5 -59.52 59.30 60.36
CA LEU A 5 -58.08 59.31 60.23
C LEU A 5 -57.53 58.03 60.82
N GLY A 6 -58.04 57.56 61.98
CA GLY A 6 -57.59 56.35 62.64
C GLY A 6 -57.93 55.10 61.81
N VAL A 7 -59.16 55.07 61.21
CA VAL A 7 -59.55 53.99 60.29
C VAL A 7 -58.74 53.95 59.03
N MET A 8 -58.41 55.11 58.44
CA MET A 8 -57.54 55.21 57.29
C MET A 8 -56.11 54.74 57.59
N VAL A 9 -55.55 55.04 58.71
CA VAL A 9 -54.21 54.55 59.10
C VAL A 9 -54.26 53.07 59.40
N ALA A 10 -55.33 52.58 60.05
CA ALA A 10 -55.48 51.14 60.29
C ALA A 10 -55.63 50.35 58.97
N VAL A 11 -56.46 50.85 58.05
CA VAL A 11 -56.63 50.25 56.72
C VAL A 11 -55.29 50.30 55.88
N ALA A 12 -54.61 51.43 55.92
CA ALA A 12 -53.27 51.55 55.24
C ALA A 12 -52.28 50.64 55.90
N GLY A 13 -52.25 50.47 57.20
CA GLY A 13 -51.38 49.50 57.90
C GLY A 13 -51.68 48.03 57.50
N VAL A 14 -52.95 47.67 57.52
CA VAL A 14 -53.45 46.33 57.14
C VAL A 14 -53.15 46.08 55.64
N MET A 15 -53.35 47.06 54.77
CA MET A 15 -53.01 46.95 53.35
C MET A 15 -51.52 46.88 53.17
N GLY A 16 -50.66 47.62 53.89
CA GLY A 16 -49.19 47.51 53.83
C GLY A 16 -48.70 46.16 54.28
N VAL A 17 -49.30 45.58 55.37
CA VAL A 17 -48.94 44.23 55.82
C VAL A 17 -49.37 43.15 54.80
N LEU A 18 -50.54 43.31 54.18
CA LEU A 18 -50.99 42.41 53.12
C LEU A 18 -50.19 42.49 51.87
N VAL A 19 -49.81 43.69 51.45
CA VAL A 19 -48.89 43.88 50.29
C VAL A 19 -47.48 43.32 50.60
N ALA A 20 -46.98 43.59 51.82
CA ALA A 20 -45.71 43.03 52.27
C ALA A 20 -45.77 41.49 52.39
N GLY A 21 -46.85 40.98 52.95
CA GLY A 21 -47.07 39.53 53.10
C GLY A 21 -47.17 38.77 51.75
N LEU A 22 -47.71 39.44 50.71
CA LEU A 22 -47.73 38.93 49.34
C LEU A 22 -46.41 39.10 48.64
N ALA A 23 -45.63 40.15 48.86
CA ALA A 23 -44.38 40.48 48.21
C ALA A 23 -43.17 39.67 48.79
N LEU A 24 -43.15 39.39 50.12
CA LEU A 24 -42.08 38.71 50.82
C LEU A 24 -41.82 37.31 50.30
N PRO A 25 -42.82 36.46 50.01
CA PRO A 25 -42.58 35.12 49.42
C PRO A 25 -41.93 35.22 48.06
N PHE A 26 -42.35 36.20 47.21
CA PHE A 26 -41.73 36.40 45.88
C PHE A 26 -40.33 36.94 45.99
N ALA A 27 -40.04 37.84 46.93
CA ALA A 27 -38.72 38.38 47.21
C ALA A 27 -37.80 37.29 47.79
N ALA A 28 -38.31 36.42 48.68
CA ALA A 28 -37.56 35.33 49.28
C ALA A 28 -37.26 34.23 48.21
N VAL A 29 -38.24 33.88 47.37
CA VAL A 29 -38.03 32.93 46.26
C VAL A 29 -37.06 33.51 45.24
N GLY A 30 -37.16 34.80 44.90
CA GLY A 30 -36.23 35.51 44.02
C GLY A 30 -34.81 35.54 44.61
N GLY A 31 -34.68 35.87 45.91
CA GLY A 31 -33.39 35.93 46.59
C GLY A 31 -32.72 34.57 46.75
N LEU A 32 -33.45 33.51 47.08
CA LEU A 32 -32.95 32.15 47.14
C LEU A 32 -32.58 31.61 45.73
N SER A 33 -33.40 31.96 44.73
CA SER A 33 -33.09 31.57 43.34
C SER A 33 -31.82 32.25 42.82
N THR A 34 -31.65 33.56 43.10
CA THR A 34 -30.44 34.29 42.69
C THR A 34 -29.19 33.76 43.43
N ARG A 35 -29.27 33.43 44.70
CA ARG A 35 -28.17 32.84 45.47
C ARG A 35 -27.77 31.47 44.93
N THR A 36 -28.75 30.59 44.68
CA THR A 36 -28.51 29.28 44.09
C THR A 36 -27.91 29.38 42.70
N VAL A 37 -28.34 30.34 41.90
CA VAL A 37 -27.77 30.63 40.58
C VAL A 37 -26.32 31.14 40.71
N ALA A 38 -26.03 32.07 41.62
CA ALA A 38 -24.69 32.57 41.88
C ALA A 38 -23.75 31.45 42.36
N GLU A 39 -24.15 30.65 43.35
CA GLU A 39 -23.37 29.50 43.83
C GLU A 39 -23.15 28.43 42.76
N SER A 40 -24.10 28.24 41.86
CA SER A 40 -23.93 27.34 40.71
C SER A 40 -22.99 27.89 39.62
N MET A 41 -22.99 29.20 39.45
CA MET A 41 -22.07 29.88 38.54
C MET A 41 -20.59 29.79 39.01
N ASP A 42 -20.32 29.83 40.31
CA ASP A 42 -18.95 29.72 40.85
C ASP A 42 -18.34 28.33 40.76
N LYS A 43 -19.15 27.28 40.63
CA LYS A 43 -18.70 25.89 40.53
C LYS A 43 -18.25 25.48 39.12
N VAL A 44 -18.57 26.24 38.08
CA VAL A 44 -18.20 25.94 36.70
C VAL A 44 -16.85 26.61 36.37
N PRO A 45 -15.87 25.93 35.75
CA PRO A 45 -14.63 26.55 35.30
C PRO A 45 -14.92 27.78 34.45
N ALA A 46 -14.26 28.90 34.74
CA ALA A 46 -14.50 30.18 34.04
C ALA A 46 -14.04 30.18 32.59
N ASP A 47 -13.11 29.25 32.21
CA ASP A 47 -12.50 29.22 30.88
C ASP A 47 -12.93 27.93 30.14
N LEU A 48 -13.70 28.10 29.06
CA LEU A 48 -13.97 27.08 28.07
C LEU A 48 -12.97 27.28 26.93
N ALA A 49 -11.99 26.40 26.80
CA ALA A 49 -11.01 26.48 25.74
C ALA A 49 -11.69 26.38 24.36
N ALA A 50 -11.36 27.30 23.46
CA ALA A 50 -11.79 27.24 22.07
C ALA A 50 -10.90 26.27 21.27
N GLU A 51 -11.06 24.97 21.49
CA GLU A 51 -10.29 23.95 20.74
C GLU A 51 -10.50 24.11 19.21
N PRO A 52 -9.49 23.78 18.40
CA PRO A 52 -9.64 23.75 16.95
C PRO A 52 -10.83 22.87 16.52
N LEU A 53 -11.65 23.37 15.60
CA LEU A 53 -12.77 22.61 15.07
C LEU A 53 -12.26 21.47 14.21
N ALA A 54 -12.92 20.31 14.30
CA ALA A 54 -12.65 19.18 13.41
C ALA A 54 -12.74 19.63 11.94
N GLN A 55 -11.78 19.21 11.13
CA GLN A 55 -11.72 19.51 9.71
C GLN A 55 -11.37 18.24 8.93
N ARG A 56 -11.83 18.18 7.69
CA ARG A 56 -11.50 17.07 6.80
C ARG A 56 -10.02 17.04 6.43
N THR A 57 -9.42 15.87 6.45
CA THR A 57 -8.07 15.58 6.00
C THR A 57 -8.09 15.20 4.51
N ARG A 58 -7.04 15.57 3.77
CA ARG A 58 -6.86 15.22 2.36
C ARG A 58 -5.63 14.34 2.20
N LEU A 59 -5.79 13.21 1.53
CA LEU A 59 -4.69 12.40 1.02
C LEU A 59 -4.41 12.85 -0.41
N LEU A 60 -3.17 13.14 -0.73
CA LEU A 60 -2.73 13.56 -2.05
C LEU A 60 -1.85 12.48 -2.67
N GLY A 61 -2.06 12.21 -3.95
CA GLY A 61 -1.11 11.47 -4.76
C GLY A 61 0.22 12.21 -4.90
N ARG A 62 1.20 11.57 -5.46
CA ARG A 62 2.54 12.14 -5.69
C ARG A 62 2.52 13.40 -6.56
N ASP A 63 1.57 13.49 -7.47
CA ASP A 63 1.32 14.63 -8.36
C ASP A 63 0.54 15.78 -7.68
N GLY A 64 0.15 15.62 -6.42
CA GLY A 64 -0.64 16.60 -5.66
C GLY A 64 -2.15 16.49 -5.91
N ALA A 65 -2.62 15.59 -6.77
CA ALA A 65 -4.04 15.33 -6.96
C ALA A 65 -4.67 14.72 -5.70
N VAL A 66 -5.91 15.11 -5.38
CA VAL A 66 -6.63 14.56 -4.23
C VAL A 66 -6.98 13.09 -4.50
N LEU A 67 -6.41 12.20 -3.73
CA LEU A 67 -6.72 10.77 -3.75
C LEU A 67 -7.96 10.45 -2.91
N ALA A 68 -7.99 10.94 -1.68
CA ALA A 68 -9.07 10.69 -0.72
C ALA A 68 -9.31 11.89 0.20
N THR A 69 -10.52 11.94 0.78
CA THR A 69 -10.86 12.84 1.86
C THR A 69 -11.32 12.01 3.06
N LEU A 70 -10.80 12.32 4.26
CA LEU A 70 -11.14 11.63 5.50
C LEU A 70 -11.75 12.63 6.46
N TYR A 71 -12.87 12.29 7.10
CA TYR A 71 -13.50 13.14 8.10
C TYR A 71 -14.48 12.36 8.99
N ASP A 72 -14.57 12.79 10.25
CA ASP A 72 -15.69 12.46 11.14
C ASP A 72 -16.84 13.45 10.92
N GLN A 73 -16.51 14.72 10.62
CA GLN A 73 -17.44 15.78 10.26
C GLN A 73 -16.94 16.47 8.97
N ASN A 74 -17.76 16.47 7.92
CA ASN A 74 -17.44 17.17 6.68
C ASN A 74 -17.41 18.69 6.91
N ARG A 75 -16.27 19.20 7.36
CA ARG A 75 -16.08 20.63 7.67
C ARG A 75 -14.84 21.18 6.98
N VAL A 76 -14.99 22.42 6.50
CA VAL A 76 -13.91 23.26 5.99
C VAL A 76 -14.03 24.59 6.69
N ASN A 77 -13.10 24.91 7.59
CA ASN A 77 -13.08 26.19 8.27
C ASN A 77 -12.63 27.29 7.31
N VAL A 78 -13.32 28.42 7.34
CA VAL A 78 -12.98 29.60 6.55
C VAL A 78 -13.00 30.84 7.43
N PRO A 79 -12.09 31.81 7.22
CA PRO A 79 -12.15 33.08 7.91
C PRO A 79 -13.42 33.86 7.51
N LEU A 80 -13.95 34.68 8.41
CA LEU A 80 -15.17 35.45 8.20
C LEU A 80 -15.13 36.29 6.92
N ALA A 81 -13.97 36.81 6.54
CA ALA A 81 -13.76 37.58 5.29
C ALA A 81 -14.04 36.74 4.02
N ARG A 82 -13.97 35.40 4.10
CA ARG A 82 -14.30 34.48 3.00
C ARG A 82 -15.75 33.99 3.02
N VAL A 83 -16.59 34.50 3.88
CA VAL A 83 -18.04 34.27 3.88
C VAL A 83 -18.72 35.50 3.27
N ALA A 84 -19.61 35.28 2.29
CA ALA A 84 -20.35 36.36 1.62
C ALA A 84 -21.02 37.31 2.66
N PRO A 85 -20.94 38.62 2.50
CA PRO A 85 -21.59 39.57 3.41
C PRO A 85 -23.06 39.23 3.63
N ILE A 86 -23.78 38.90 2.56
CA ILE A 86 -25.22 38.55 2.63
C ILE A 86 -25.49 37.32 3.49
N MET A 87 -24.55 36.35 3.56
CA MET A 87 -24.69 35.18 4.44
C MET A 87 -24.55 35.57 5.90
N ARG A 88 -23.57 36.41 6.24
CA ARG A 88 -23.39 36.93 7.60
C ARG A 88 -24.64 37.70 8.05
N GLN A 89 -25.14 38.58 7.20
CA GLN A 89 -26.36 39.37 7.44
C GLN A 89 -27.61 38.46 7.59
N ALA A 90 -27.78 37.44 6.76
CA ALA A 90 -28.89 36.52 6.84
C ALA A 90 -28.90 35.75 8.19
N MET A 91 -27.72 35.28 8.62
CA MET A 91 -27.57 34.58 9.89
C MET A 91 -27.89 35.50 11.08
N ILE A 92 -27.35 36.72 11.11
CA ILE A 92 -27.60 37.70 12.15
C ILE A 92 -29.11 38.10 12.17
N ALA A 93 -29.71 38.36 11.02
CA ALA A 93 -31.10 38.75 10.90
C ALA A 93 -32.09 37.73 11.48
N ILE A 94 -31.83 36.43 11.30
CA ILE A 94 -32.75 35.38 11.74
C ILE A 94 -32.46 34.90 13.16
N GLU A 95 -31.18 34.78 13.57
CA GLU A 95 -30.81 34.23 14.86
C GLU A 95 -30.65 35.28 15.96
N ASP A 96 -30.03 36.44 15.65
CA ASP A 96 -29.68 37.46 16.64
C ASP A 96 -29.46 38.82 15.99
N PHE A 97 -30.55 39.54 15.61
CA PHE A 97 -30.46 40.77 14.80
C PHE A 97 -29.72 41.92 15.46
N ARG A 98 -29.52 41.90 16.80
CA ARG A 98 -28.75 42.90 17.55
C ARG A 98 -27.39 42.37 18.00
N PHE A 99 -26.89 41.32 17.43
CA PHE A 99 -25.65 40.64 17.80
C PHE A 99 -24.48 41.55 18.11
N TYR A 100 -24.27 42.60 17.31
CA TYR A 100 -23.21 43.57 17.52
C TYR A 100 -23.54 44.67 18.53
N GLN A 101 -24.78 44.72 19.09
CA GLN A 101 -25.28 45.80 19.97
C GLN A 101 -25.45 45.37 21.44
N HIS A 102 -25.30 44.08 21.74
CA HIS A 102 -25.45 43.53 23.11
C HIS A 102 -24.25 42.63 23.45
N GLY A 103 -24.07 42.33 24.73
CA GLY A 103 -23.09 41.33 25.20
C GLY A 103 -23.63 39.89 25.11
N ALA A 104 -23.14 39.01 25.98
CA ALA A 104 -23.50 37.57 25.99
C ALA A 104 -25.01 37.30 26.16
N LEU A 105 -25.74 38.22 26.79
CA LEU A 105 -27.17 38.18 27.02
C LEU A 105 -27.88 39.36 26.40
N ASP A 106 -28.82 39.16 25.51
CA ASP A 106 -29.77 40.16 25.02
C ASP A 106 -31.00 40.22 25.94
N LEU A 107 -30.94 40.99 27.01
CA LEU A 107 -32.07 41.13 27.96
C LEU A 107 -33.36 41.62 27.29
N ARG A 108 -33.24 42.58 26.34
CA ARG A 108 -34.41 43.14 25.65
C ARG A 108 -35.00 42.12 24.68
N GLY A 109 -34.16 41.35 24.00
CA GLY A 109 -34.58 40.26 23.10
C GLY A 109 -35.22 39.06 23.85
N THR A 110 -34.61 38.68 24.98
CA THR A 110 -35.10 37.60 25.83
C THR A 110 -36.49 37.95 26.41
N LEU A 111 -36.67 39.19 26.92
CA LEU A 111 -37.95 39.64 27.43
C LEU A 111 -39.02 39.71 26.34
N ARG A 112 -38.68 40.26 25.16
CA ARG A 112 -39.58 40.27 24.00
C ARG A 112 -39.98 38.84 23.58
N ALA A 113 -39.03 37.91 23.47
CA ALA A 113 -39.30 36.50 23.12
C ALA A 113 -40.23 35.86 24.16
N PHE A 114 -40.01 36.12 25.45
CA PHE A 114 -40.89 35.63 26.52
C PHE A 114 -42.34 36.12 26.36
N VAL A 115 -42.51 37.43 26.15
CA VAL A 115 -43.85 38.03 25.95
C VAL A 115 -44.53 37.47 24.68
N THR A 116 -43.79 37.37 23.58
CA THR A 116 -44.30 36.78 22.31
C THR A 116 -44.70 35.35 22.45
N ASN A 117 -43.88 34.54 23.12
CA ASN A 117 -44.14 33.09 23.33
C ASN A 117 -45.33 32.88 24.27
N GLN A 118 -45.48 33.73 25.28
CA GLN A 118 -46.66 33.71 26.17
C GLN A 118 -47.95 34.09 25.41
N ALA A 119 -47.89 35.13 24.56
CA ALA A 119 -49.03 35.54 23.78
C ALA A 119 -49.49 34.52 22.72
N ASN A 120 -48.56 33.69 22.23
CA ASN A 120 -48.87 32.64 21.20
C ASN A 120 -49.04 31.22 21.76
N ASN A 121 -49.07 31.05 23.10
CA ASN A 121 -49.16 29.74 23.76
C ASN A 121 -48.14 28.70 23.23
N GLY A 122 -46.94 29.13 22.80
CA GLY A 122 -45.91 28.27 22.26
C GLY A 122 -44.61 29.00 21.99
N VAL A 123 -43.49 28.23 21.78
CA VAL A 123 -42.18 28.77 21.52
C VAL A 123 -42.08 29.23 20.05
N THR A 124 -42.49 30.50 19.79
CA THR A 124 -42.45 31.12 18.44
C THR A 124 -41.17 31.87 18.19
N GLN A 125 -40.53 32.43 19.25
CA GLN A 125 -39.24 33.13 19.18
C GLN A 125 -38.19 32.50 20.09
N GLY A 126 -36.95 32.24 19.55
CA GLY A 126 -35.78 31.82 20.31
C GLY A 126 -35.19 33.01 21.07
N GLY A 127 -34.91 32.83 22.38
CA GLY A 127 -34.29 33.85 23.24
C GLY A 127 -32.76 33.65 23.43
N SER A 128 -32.11 32.76 22.72
CA SER A 128 -30.64 32.49 22.85
C SER A 128 -29.87 33.32 21.84
N SER A 129 -28.83 34.01 22.29
CA SER A 129 -27.89 34.75 21.42
C SER A 129 -27.03 33.80 20.57
N ILE A 130 -26.42 34.30 19.47
CA ILE A 130 -25.44 33.57 18.66
C ILE A 130 -24.29 33.06 19.53
N THR A 131 -23.83 33.83 20.53
CA THR A 131 -22.76 33.42 21.45
C THR A 131 -23.20 32.22 22.30
N GLN A 132 -24.40 32.23 22.85
CA GLN A 132 -24.93 31.09 23.63
C GLN A 132 -25.07 29.82 22.76
N GLN A 133 -25.55 29.95 21.52
CA GLN A 133 -25.65 28.82 20.59
C GLN A 133 -24.25 28.30 20.23
N MET A 134 -23.27 29.15 19.98
CA MET A 134 -21.88 28.77 19.69
C MET A 134 -21.26 28.00 20.87
N VAL A 135 -21.49 28.47 22.13
CA VAL A 135 -21.06 27.76 23.35
C VAL A 135 -21.68 26.37 23.43
N LYS A 136 -23.00 26.27 23.26
CA LYS A 136 -23.69 24.98 23.25
C LYS A 136 -23.06 24.00 22.23
N MET A 137 -22.85 24.44 20.99
CA MET A 137 -22.23 23.61 19.94
C MET A 137 -20.76 23.27 20.26
N THR A 138 -20.04 24.17 20.95
CA THR A 138 -18.67 23.89 21.42
C THR A 138 -18.65 22.79 22.47
N LEU A 139 -19.55 22.83 23.46
CA LEU A 139 -19.69 21.81 24.49
C LEU A 139 -20.06 20.43 23.87
N ILE A 140 -20.99 20.41 22.91
CA ILE A 140 -21.36 19.19 22.18
C ILE A 140 -20.15 18.60 21.41
N ASN A 141 -19.37 19.45 20.74
CA ASN A 141 -18.20 19.02 19.99
C ASN A 141 -17.05 18.50 20.86
N GLN A 142 -16.89 19.06 22.08
CA GLN A 142 -15.83 18.64 23.02
C GLN A 142 -16.23 17.43 23.87
N ALA A 143 -17.51 17.05 23.91
CA ALA A 143 -18.01 15.91 24.65
C ALA A 143 -17.35 14.60 24.18
N LYS A 144 -16.61 13.95 25.09
CA LYS A 144 -15.87 12.71 24.85
C LYS A 144 -16.73 11.47 25.11
N THR A 145 -17.71 11.58 26.00
CA THR A 145 -18.60 10.49 26.38
C THR A 145 -20.06 10.74 25.94
N LYS A 146 -20.89 9.69 25.96
CA LYS A 146 -22.32 9.82 25.68
C LYS A 146 -23.02 10.65 26.75
N GLU A 147 -22.59 10.51 28.00
CA GLU A 147 -23.11 11.22 29.17
C GLU A 147 -22.80 12.72 29.08
N GLU A 148 -21.55 13.11 28.72
CA GLU A 148 -21.18 14.50 28.50
C GLU A 148 -22.00 15.11 27.35
N ARG A 149 -22.23 14.38 26.27
CA ARG A 149 -23.06 14.83 25.15
C ARG A 149 -24.52 14.98 25.55
N ALA A 150 -25.05 14.04 26.33
CA ALA A 150 -26.41 14.14 26.87
C ALA A 150 -26.56 15.35 27.80
N ALA A 151 -25.56 15.62 28.67
CA ALA A 151 -25.55 16.79 29.53
C ALA A 151 -25.51 18.12 28.72
N ALA A 152 -24.71 18.19 27.65
CA ALA A 152 -24.63 19.34 26.76
C ALA A 152 -25.93 19.60 25.95
N THR A 153 -26.77 18.60 25.80
CA THR A 153 -28.06 18.70 25.06
C THR A 153 -29.30 18.68 25.95
N ALA A 154 -29.17 18.39 27.24
CA ALA A 154 -30.29 18.30 28.20
C ALA A 154 -31.10 19.61 28.26
N ASP A 155 -32.40 19.50 28.33
CA ASP A 155 -33.27 20.68 28.48
C ASP A 155 -33.48 21.03 29.95
N THR A 156 -32.43 21.62 30.57
CA THR A 156 -32.35 22.00 31.99
C THR A 156 -31.95 23.42 32.20
N TYR A 157 -32.44 24.04 33.27
CA TYR A 157 -32.00 25.38 33.68
C TYR A 157 -30.47 25.42 33.97
N GLN A 158 -29.94 24.38 34.59
CA GLN A 158 -28.50 24.30 34.92
C GLN A 158 -27.62 24.41 33.65
N ARG A 159 -28.01 23.68 32.60
CA ARG A 159 -27.29 23.76 31.31
C ARG A 159 -27.34 25.23 30.77
N LYS A 160 -28.51 25.87 30.84
CA LYS A 160 -28.68 27.26 30.36
C LYS A 160 -27.86 28.26 31.17
N ILE A 161 -27.72 28.07 32.48
CA ILE A 161 -26.85 28.90 33.33
C ILE A 161 -25.38 28.70 32.94
N ASN A 162 -24.96 27.47 32.74
CA ASN A 162 -23.58 27.16 32.29
C ASN A 162 -23.28 27.74 30.92
N GLU A 163 -24.22 27.61 29.95
CA GLU A 163 -24.08 28.24 28.63
C GLU A 163 -23.91 29.76 28.72
N LEU A 164 -24.69 30.44 29.59
CA LEU A 164 -24.63 31.88 29.80
C LEU A 164 -23.26 32.28 30.38
N ARG A 165 -22.77 31.55 31.39
CA ARG A 165 -21.47 31.83 32.01
C ARG A 165 -20.33 31.74 31.01
N TYR A 166 -20.29 30.66 30.23
CA TYR A 166 -19.31 30.50 29.16
C TYR A 166 -19.47 31.57 28.06
N ALA A 167 -20.70 31.94 27.73
CA ALA A 167 -20.95 33.01 26.76
C ALA A 167 -20.39 34.35 27.24
N ILE A 168 -20.50 34.68 28.51
CA ILE A 168 -19.91 35.89 29.12
C ILE A 168 -18.37 35.81 28.97
N ALA A 169 -17.74 34.72 29.39
CA ALA A 169 -16.30 34.58 29.27
C ALA A 169 -15.79 34.63 27.82
N PHE A 170 -16.56 34.11 26.83
CA PHE A 170 -16.21 34.23 25.43
C PHE A 170 -16.32 35.67 24.89
N GLU A 171 -17.35 36.44 25.30
CA GLU A 171 -17.52 37.82 24.89
C GLU A 171 -16.45 38.76 25.51
N GLU A 172 -15.93 38.40 26.69
CA GLU A 172 -14.79 39.12 27.31
C GLU A 172 -13.47 38.83 26.58
N LYS A 173 -13.30 37.59 26.05
CA LYS A 173 -12.03 37.11 25.49
C LYS A 173 -11.94 37.32 23.97
N TYR A 174 -13.05 37.22 23.25
CA TYR A 174 -13.07 37.18 21.78
C TYR A 174 -13.97 38.27 21.21
N SER A 175 -13.59 38.84 20.05
CA SER A 175 -14.41 39.80 19.32
C SER A 175 -15.70 39.18 18.78
N LYS A 176 -16.73 40.01 18.54
CA LYS A 176 -17.96 39.57 17.87
C LYS A 176 -17.72 38.91 16.52
N ASP A 177 -16.77 39.43 15.73
CA ASP A 177 -16.39 38.85 14.44
C ASP A 177 -15.81 37.43 14.61
N TRP A 178 -14.94 37.23 15.62
CA TRP A 178 -14.42 35.92 15.92
C TRP A 178 -15.53 34.93 16.35
N ILE A 179 -16.47 35.38 17.17
CA ILE A 179 -17.60 34.55 17.62
C ILE A 179 -18.50 34.19 16.44
N LEU A 180 -18.81 35.14 15.54
CA LEU A 180 -19.60 34.87 14.35
C LEU A 180 -18.87 33.92 13.39
N GLU A 181 -17.54 34.11 13.19
CA GLU A 181 -16.72 33.20 12.40
C GLU A 181 -16.79 31.78 12.97
N ARG A 182 -16.59 31.63 14.29
CA ARG A 182 -16.65 30.34 14.97
C ARG A 182 -18.02 29.71 14.82
N TYR A 183 -19.09 30.50 15.01
CA TYR A 183 -20.48 30.03 14.85
C TYR A 183 -20.76 29.51 13.45
N LEU A 184 -20.39 30.24 12.40
CA LEU A 184 -20.59 29.84 11.02
C LEU A 184 -19.77 28.60 10.63
N ASN A 185 -18.63 28.37 11.27
CA ASN A 185 -17.79 27.19 11.04
C ASN A 185 -18.23 25.97 11.87
N ILE A 186 -18.86 26.13 13.04
CA ILE A 186 -19.24 25.03 13.91
C ILE A 186 -20.63 24.49 13.60
N ALA A 187 -21.57 25.33 13.12
CA ALA A 187 -22.95 24.98 12.90
C ALA A 187 -23.14 23.80 11.94
N TYR A 188 -24.12 22.96 12.23
CA TYR A 188 -24.56 21.90 11.34
C TYR A 188 -25.68 22.41 10.42
N PHE A 189 -25.55 22.18 9.12
CA PHE A 189 -26.44 22.68 8.08
C PHE A 189 -27.29 21.57 7.42
N GLY A 190 -27.32 20.37 7.99
CA GLY A 190 -28.04 19.24 7.37
C GLY A 190 -27.16 18.42 6.42
N ASP A 191 -27.63 17.24 6.03
CA ASP A 191 -27.05 16.29 5.09
C ASP A 191 -25.51 16.13 5.22
N GLY A 192 -25.04 15.96 6.47
CA GLY A 192 -23.62 15.76 6.79
C GLY A 192 -22.74 17.01 6.65
N ALA A 193 -23.27 18.18 6.29
CA ALA A 193 -22.50 19.41 6.09
C ALA A 193 -22.34 20.20 7.39
N TYR A 194 -21.12 20.32 7.87
CA TYR A 194 -20.73 21.10 9.04
C TYR A 194 -19.95 22.37 8.59
N GLY A 195 -20.40 23.53 9.07
CA GLY A 195 -19.84 24.82 8.69
C GLY A 195 -20.31 25.31 7.32
N VAL A 196 -20.37 26.64 7.21
CA VAL A 196 -20.94 27.37 6.05
C VAL A 196 -20.26 27.04 4.72
N GLU A 197 -18.94 26.80 4.71
CA GLU A 197 -18.20 26.50 3.48
C GLU A 197 -18.54 25.10 2.97
N ALA A 198 -18.60 24.10 3.86
CA ALA A 198 -18.98 22.74 3.49
C ALA A 198 -20.43 22.70 3.00
N ALA A 199 -21.34 23.41 3.66
CA ALA A 199 -22.75 23.53 3.27
C ALA A 199 -22.90 24.22 1.90
N SER A 200 -22.21 25.32 1.66
CA SER A 200 -22.23 26.05 0.39
C SER A 200 -21.73 25.14 -0.77
N ARG A 201 -20.65 24.38 -0.56
CA ARG A 201 -20.14 23.44 -1.55
C ARG A 201 -21.07 22.26 -1.77
N HIS A 202 -21.67 21.77 -0.70
CA HIS A 202 -22.59 20.63 -0.77
C HIS A 202 -23.89 20.98 -1.53
N TYR A 203 -24.57 22.05 -1.11
CA TYR A 203 -25.88 22.40 -1.66
C TYR A 203 -25.80 23.17 -2.98
N PHE A 204 -24.71 23.95 -3.22
CA PHE A 204 -24.64 24.88 -4.36
C PHE A 204 -23.37 24.71 -5.21
N SER A 205 -22.48 23.76 -4.93
CA SER A 205 -21.22 23.49 -5.66
C SER A 205 -20.31 24.71 -5.79
N LYS A 206 -20.33 25.65 -4.82
CA LYS A 206 -19.52 26.88 -4.83
C LYS A 206 -19.05 27.28 -3.43
N PRO A 207 -18.00 28.14 -3.34
CA PRO A 207 -17.51 28.60 -2.04
C PRO A 207 -18.52 29.53 -1.36
N ALA A 208 -18.49 29.59 -0.02
CA ALA A 208 -19.35 30.44 0.81
C ALA A 208 -19.20 31.94 0.50
N SER A 209 -18.08 32.37 -0.07
CA SER A 209 -17.84 33.75 -0.52
C SER A 209 -18.71 34.17 -1.72
N ARG A 210 -19.34 33.23 -2.42
CA ARG A 210 -20.15 33.46 -3.64
C ARG A 210 -21.65 33.17 -3.43
N LEU A 211 -22.08 33.05 -2.18
CA LEU A 211 -23.50 32.81 -1.87
C LEU A 211 -24.34 34.03 -2.26
N THR A 212 -25.45 33.81 -2.91
CA THR A 212 -26.49 34.78 -3.25
C THR A 212 -27.51 34.94 -2.10
N LEU A 213 -28.39 35.93 -2.16
CA LEU A 213 -29.40 36.13 -1.13
C LEU A 213 -30.30 34.90 -0.88
N PRO A 214 -30.91 34.25 -1.91
CA PRO A 214 -31.76 33.06 -1.64
C PRO A 214 -30.96 31.90 -1.04
N GLU A 215 -29.73 31.69 -1.47
CA GLU A 215 -28.88 30.61 -0.97
C GLU A 215 -28.41 30.88 0.48
N ALA A 216 -28.00 32.11 0.78
CA ALA A 216 -27.64 32.57 2.12
C ALA A 216 -28.84 32.45 3.09
N ALA A 217 -30.02 32.85 2.66
CA ALA A 217 -31.25 32.74 3.44
C ALA A 217 -31.64 31.26 3.68
N LEU A 218 -31.46 30.39 2.69
CA LEU A 218 -31.66 28.94 2.88
C LEU A 218 -30.74 28.42 3.97
N LEU A 219 -29.41 28.62 3.83
CA LEU A 219 -28.45 28.13 4.82
C LEU A 219 -28.72 28.69 6.22
N ALA A 220 -29.01 29.99 6.36
CA ALA A 220 -29.37 30.58 7.64
C ALA A 220 -30.66 29.96 8.23
N GLY A 221 -31.59 29.58 7.38
CA GLY A 221 -32.84 28.91 7.80
C GLY A 221 -32.63 27.49 8.33
N LEU A 222 -31.66 26.76 7.80
CA LEU A 222 -31.37 25.36 8.16
C LEU A 222 -30.93 25.21 9.62
N VAL A 223 -30.16 26.16 10.15
CA VAL A 223 -29.51 26.03 11.47
C VAL A 223 -30.52 25.84 12.61
N LYS A 224 -31.75 26.35 12.47
CA LYS A 224 -32.81 26.19 13.48
C LYS A 224 -33.21 24.72 13.70
N ASN A 225 -33.37 23.95 12.62
CA ASN A 225 -33.59 22.50 12.65
C ASN A 225 -33.11 21.86 11.34
N PRO A 226 -31.81 21.48 11.28
CA PRO A 226 -31.17 20.98 10.07
C PRO A 226 -31.80 19.72 9.48
N THR A 227 -32.48 18.92 10.30
CA THR A 227 -33.17 17.71 9.83
C THR A 227 -34.51 18.02 9.19
N LEU A 228 -35.30 18.90 9.84
CA LEU A 228 -36.65 19.27 9.34
C LEU A 228 -36.56 20.10 8.04
N TYR A 229 -35.57 21.02 7.98
CA TYR A 229 -35.44 21.94 6.85
C TYR A 229 -34.42 21.49 5.81
N ASP A 230 -33.94 20.24 5.88
CA ASP A 230 -33.02 19.68 4.89
C ASP A 230 -33.62 19.73 3.49
N PRO A 231 -33.10 20.52 2.55
CA PRO A 231 -33.72 20.72 1.23
C PRO A 231 -33.61 19.49 0.33
N THR A 232 -32.80 18.49 0.68
CA THR A 232 -32.66 17.23 -0.06
C THR A 232 -33.80 16.26 0.25
N ASN A 233 -34.41 16.39 1.44
CA ASN A 233 -35.47 15.50 1.92
C ASN A 233 -36.84 16.24 2.09
N ASN A 234 -36.82 17.54 2.42
CA ASN A 234 -37.98 18.33 2.76
C ASN A 234 -37.95 19.68 2.02
N ALA A 235 -38.02 19.67 0.71
CA ALA A 235 -37.83 20.85 -0.14
C ALA A 235 -38.86 21.98 0.14
N ASP A 236 -40.10 21.68 0.38
CA ASP A 236 -41.20 22.64 0.65
C ASP A 236 -40.99 23.35 1.98
N GLU A 237 -40.63 22.58 3.03
CA GLU A 237 -40.32 23.12 4.36
C GLU A 237 -39.09 24.02 4.31
N ALA A 238 -38.04 23.60 3.57
CA ALA A 238 -36.83 24.36 3.32
C ALA A 238 -37.14 25.68 2.59
N LEU A 239 -37.99 25.64 1.57
CA LEU A 239 -38.45 26.81 0.82
C LEU A 239 -39.20 27.81 1.70
N THR A 240 -40.15 27.30 2.47
CA THR A 240 -40.93 28.09 3.44
C THR A 240 -40.03 28.76 4.48
N ARG A 241 -39.09 27.99 5.05
CA ARG A 241 -38.12 28.51 6.04
C ARG A 241 -37.19 29.55 5.41
N ARG A 242 -36.66 29.33 4.19
CA ARG A 242 -35.88 30.31 3.44
C ARG A 242 -36.62 31.63 3.27
N ASN A 243 -37.90 31.56 2.84
CA ASN A 243 -38.72 32.75 2.64
C ASN A 243 -38.98 33.51 3.96
N THR A 244 -39.15 32.80 5.09
CA THR A 244 -39.18 33.41 6.42
C THR A 244 -37.93 34.22 6.73
N VAL A 245 -36.72 33.71 6.35
CA VAL A 245 -35.45 34.44 6.54
C VAL A 245 -35.42 35.67 5.65
N ILE A 246 -35.77 35.56 4.38
CA ILE A 246 -35.78 36.70 3.42
C ILE A 246 -36.74 37.78 3.90
N ALA A 247 -37.96 37.42 4.28
CA ALA A 247 -38.96 38.34 4.85
C ALA A 247 -38.42 39.07 6.11
N ARG A 248 -37.71 38.35 6.98
CA ARG A 248 -37.06 38.90 8.16
C ARG A 248 -35.94 39.92 7.78
N MET A 249 -35.11 39.59 6.80
CA MET A 249 -34.10 40.51 6.30
C MET A 249 -34.69 41.80 5.72
N ALA A 250 -35.80 41.71 4.98
CA ALA A 250 -36.53 42.87 4.46
C ALA A 250 -37.16 43.69 5.61
N GLN A 251 -37.76 43.04 6.64
CA GLN A 251 -38.31 43.71 7.82
C GLN A 251 -37.22 44.51 8.59
N LEU A 252 -35.99 44.02 8.59
CA LEU A 252 -34.86 44.69 9.23
C LEU A 252 -34.12 45.67 8.31
N ASN A 253 -34.62 45.91 7.11
CA ASN A 253 -34.02 46.77 6.07
C ASN A 253 -32.59 46.32 5.67
N VAL A 254 -32.26 45.04 5.82
CA VAL A 254 -30.99 44.46 5.37
C VAL A 254 -31.01 44.33 3.83
N VAL A 255 -32.14 44.04 3.26
CA VAL A 255 -32.43 44.03 1.82
C VAL A 255 -33.67 44.84 1.53
N SER A 256 -33.79 45.35 0.31
CA SER A 256 -35.00 46.04 -0.13
C SER A 256 -36.20 45.06 -0.27
N ARG A 257 -37.43 45.58 -0.15
CA ARG A 257 -38.63 44.76 -0.38
C ARG A 257 -38.70 44.18 -1.79
N THR A 258 -38.16 44.89 -2.79
CA THR A 258 -38.08 44.44 -4.18
C THR A 258 -37.13 43.27 -4.35
N GLU A 259 -35.94 43.33 -3.74
CA GLU A 259 -34.95 42.24 -3.74
C GLU A 259 -35.51 41.02 -3.03
N ALA A 260 -36.14 41.21 -1.86
CA ALA A 260 -36.80 40.13 -1.12
C ALA A 260 -37.86 39.41 -1.96
N ALA A 261 -38.81 40.16 -2.55
CA ALA A 261 -39.85 39.61 -3.40
C ALA A 261 -39.32 38.91 -4.65
N ARG A 262 -38.17 39.34 -5.20
CA ARG A 262 -37.50 38.64 -6.31
C ARG A 262 -36.88 37.33 -5.83
N ALA A 263 -36.23 37.35 -4.66
CA ALA A 263 -35.57 36.18 -4.08
C ALA A 263 -36.59 35.11 -3.67
N GLU A 264 -37.72 35.50 -3.08
CA GLU A 264 -38.81 34.57 -2.67
C GLU A 264 -39.41 33.81 -3.84
N ARG A 265 -39.49 34.38 -5.04
CA ARG A 265 -40.00 33.74 -6.25
C ARG A 265 -39.03 32.72 -6.87
N GLN A 266 -37.75 32.70 -6.46
CA GLN A 266 -36.78 31.74 -6.96
C GLN A 266 -36.96 30.37 -6.27
N GLY A 267 -36.74 29.31 -6.98
CA GLY A 267 -36.60 27.98 -6.41
C GLY A 267 -35.38 27.84 -5.50
N LEU A 268 -35.15 26.67 -4.94
CA LEU A 268 -34.02 26.44 -4.00
C LEU A 268 -32.65 26.53 -4.68
N GLY A 269 -32.57 26.33 -6.01
CA GLY A 269 -31.32 26.48 -6.76
C GLY A 269 -30.24 25.43 -6.42
N LEU A 270 -30.63 24.28 -5.91
CA LEU A 270 -29.70 23.24 -5.48
C LEU A 270 -28.83 22.71 -6.63
N ARG A 271 -27.55 22.55 -6.34
CA ARG A 271 -26.54 21.88 -7.17
C ARG A 271 -25.69 21.00 -6.25
N LEU A 272 -26.25 19.82 -5.95
CA LEU A 272 -25.70 18.93 -4.95
C LEU A 272 -24.33 18.39 -5.36
N THR A 273 -23.36 18.48 -4.48
CA THR A 273 -22.06 17.83 -4.60
C THR A 273 -21.75 17.03 -3.35
N ALA A 274 -21.75 15.71 -3.47
CA ALA A 274 -21.36 14.84 -2.36
C ALA A 274 -19.84 14.86 -2.18
N THR A 275 -19.37 15.12 -0.96
CA THR A 275 -17.97 14.91 -0.60
C THR A 275 -17.82 13.44 -0.19
N ARG A 276 -17.09 12.66 -1.00
CA ARG A 276 -16.82 11.26 -0.69
C ARG A 276 -15.89 11.17 0.52
N ASN A 277 -16.20 10.28 1.46
CA ASN A 277 -15.41 10.02 2.66
C ASN A 277 -14.76 8.65 2.60
N GLY A 278 -13.48 8.56 3.00
CA GLY A 278 -12.75 7.30 3.05
C GLY A 278 -12.18 6.84 1.72
N CYS A 279 -11.81 5.55 1.66
CA CYS A 279 -11.01 4.98 0.57
C CYS A 279 -11.83 4.29 -0.54
N VAL A 280 -13.05 3.82 -0.26
CA VAL A 280 -13.81 2.91 -1.14
C VAL A 280 -13.99 3.44 -2.56
N SER A 281 -14.29 4.72 -2.72
CA SER A 281 -14.58 5.33 -4.03
C SER A 281 -13.40 6.12 -4.60
N THR A 282 -12.17 5.79 -4.23
CA THR A 282 -10.96 6.49 -4.69
C THR A 282 -10.33 5.81 -5.90
N ALA A 283 -9.37 6.49 -6.52
CA ALA A 283 -8.59 5.94 -7.63
C ALA A 283 -7.60 4.84 -7.21
N ALA A 284 -7.33 4.68 -5.90
CA ALA A 284 -6.44 3.67 -5.35
C ALA A 284 -6.93 3.23 -3.96
N PRO A 285 -8.04 2.45 -3.87
CA PRO A 285 -8.70 2.15 -2.61
C PRO A 285 -7.78 1.44 -1.60
N PHE A 286 -7.11 0.39 -2.01
CA PHE A 286 -6.23 -0.42 -1.15
C PHE A 286 -4.93 0.28 -0.79
N PHE A 287 -4.43 1.16 -1.66
CA PHE A 287 -3.32 2.04 -1.32
C PHE A 287 -3.72 3.09 -0.27
N CYS A 288 -4.91 3.69 -0.44
CA CYS A 288 -5.49 4.64 0.51
C CYS A 288 -5.66 4.01 1.89
N ASP A 289 -6.22 2.82 1.96
CA ASP A 289 -6.37 2.05 3.20
C ASP A 289 -5.00 1.74 3.83
N TYR A 290 -4.06 1.22 3.06
CA TYR A 290 -2.70 0.97 3.53
C TYR A 290 -2.05 2.23 4.11
N ALA A 291 -2.21 3.39 3.46
CA ALA A 291 -1.66 4.64 3.96
C ALA A 291 -2.28 5.05 5.30
N ILE A 292 -3.59 4.83 5.50
CA ILE A 292 -4.28 5.07 6.77
C ILE A 292 -3.77 4.12 7.85
N GLN A 293 -3.72 2.80 7.59
CA GLN A 293 -3.25 1.81 8.56
C GLN A 293 -1.77 2.05 8.93
N TYR A 294 -0.94 2.44 7.95
CA TYR A 294 0.44 2.84 8.19
C TYR A 294 0.53 4.02 9.16
N LEU A 295 -0.25 5.08 8.94
CA LEU A 295 -0.26 6.26 9.81
C LEU A 295 -0.86 5.97 11.19
N LEU A 296 -1.85 5.08 11.28
CA LEU A 296 -2.40 4.60 12.57
C LEU A 296 -1.38 3.79 13.39
N ALA A 297 -0.39 3.20 12.74
CA ALA A 297 0.71 2.50 13.42
C ALA A 297 1.87 3.43 13.85
N GLU A 298 1.93 4.68 13.34
CA GLU A 298 3.04 5.61 13.60
C GLU A 298 2.85 6.40 14.90
N GLU A 299 3.58 6.05 15.95
CA GLU A 299 3.48 6.66 17.29
C GLU A 299 3.85 8.16 17.31
N SER A 300 4.62 8.64 16.33
CA SER A 300 4.97 10.05 16.18
C SER A 300 3.75 10.97 15.97
N LEU A 301 2.60 10.42 15.57
CA LEU A 301 1.34 11.15 15.34
C LEU A 301 0.41 11.14 16.58
N GLY A 302 0.74 10.42 17.64
CA GLY A 302 -0.05 10.34 18.86
C GLY A 302 0.27 9.07 19.65
N LYS A 303 0.11 9.14 20.98
CA LYS A 303 0.46 8.03 21.88
C LYS A 303 -0.47 6.83 21.72
N THR A 304 -1.75 7.06 21.50
CA THR A 304 -2.76 6.02 21.35
C THR A 304 -3.30 5.97 19.92
N VAL A 305 -3.85 4.82 19.53
CA VAL A 305 -4.52 4.66 18.22
C VAL A 305 -5.69 5.65 18.08
N ASP A 306 -6.43 5.89 19.15
CA ASP A 306 -7.57 6.83 19.15
C ASP A 306 -7.12 8.29 18.94
N GLU A 307 -5.99 8.68 19.51
CA GLU A 307 -5.39 10.01 19.25
C GLU A 307 -5.00 10.15 17.78
N ARG A 308 -4.32 9.14 17.23
CA ARG A 308 -3.93 9.11 15.82
C ARG A 308 -5.16 9.12 14.89
N ARG A 309 -6.19 8.33 15.23
CA ARG A 309 -7.45 8.31 14.49
C ARG A 309 -8.13 9.68 14.50
N ARG A 310 -8.27 10.31 15.67
CA ARG A 310 -8.83 11.67 15.77
C ARG A 310 -8.03 12.66 14.94
N LEU A 311 -6.69 12.61 15.02
CA LEU A 311 -5.82 13.48 14.23
C LEU A 311 -6.06 13.27 12.72
N LEU A 312 -6.13 12.02 12.25
CA LEU A 312 -6.32 11.70 10.83
C LEU A 312 -7.70 12.09 10.32
N PHE A 313 -8.77 11.94 11.12
CA PHE A 313 -10.14 12.17 10.65
C PHE A 313 -10.71 13.54 11.02
N SER A 314 -10.08 14.25 11.95
CA SER A 314 -10.56 15.54 12.45
C SER A 314 -9.52 16.65 12.45
N GLY A 315 -8.24 16.34 12.18
CA GLY A 315 -7.12 17.31 12.28
C GLY A 315 -6.97 18.25 11.08
N GLY A 316 -7.72 18.07 10.00
CA GLY A 316 -7.60 18.92 8.81
C GLY A 316 -6.26 18.80 8.09
N LEU A 317 -5.70 17.60 8.07
CA LEU A 317 -4.37 17.35 7.56
C LEU A 317 -4.30 17.39 6.03
N THR A 318 -3.09 17.63 5.52
CA THR A 318 -2.72 17.32 4.15
C THR A 318 -1.63 16.25 4.18
N ILE A 319 -1.96 15.05 3.72
CA ILE A 319 -1.09 13.87 3.72
C ILE A 319 -0.57 13.67 2.31
N LYS A 320 0.75 13.81 2.12
CA LYS A 320 1.41 13.56 0.84
C LYS A 320 1.80 12.09 0.76
N THR A 321 1.19 11.36 -0.16
CA THR A 321 1.48 9.95 -0.38
C THR A 321 2.49 9.73 -1.49
N THR A 322 2.96 8.49 -1.63
CA THR A 322 3.95 8.09 -2.64
C THR A 322 3.32 7.49 -3.90
N VAL A 323 1.98 7.27 -3.92
CA VAL A 323 1.29 6.68 -5.05
C VAL A 323 1.43 7.54 -6.31
N ASP A 324 1.76 6.89 -7.42
CA ASP A 324 1.69 7.50 -8.75
C ASP A 324 0.43 6.98 -9.45
N LEU A 325 -0.55 7.87 -9.67
CA LEU A 325 -1.83 7.47 -10.24
C LEU A 325 -1.74 6.92 -11.67
N ARG A 326 -0.64 7.18 -12.39
CA ARG A 326 -0.39 6.56 -13.71
C ARG A 326 -0.02 5.09 -13.52
N PHE A 327 0.85 4.80 -12.54
CA PHE A 327 1.27 3.42 -12.22
C PHE A 327 0.12 2.65 -11.61
N GLN A 328 -0.66 3.29 -10.73
CA GLN A 328 -1.86 2.68 -10.15
C GLN A 328 -2.86 2.27 -11.24
N ARG A 329 -3.17 3.16 -12.20
CA ARG A 329 -4.08 2.82 -13.31
C ARG A 329 -3.56 1.66 -14.17
N ALA A 330 -2.25 1.62 -14.43
CA ALA A 330 -1.63 0.51 -15.17
C ALA A 330 -1.74 -0.82 -14.40
N ALA A 331 -1.46 -0.80 -13.10
CA ALA A 331 -1.63 -1.96 -12.22
C ALA A 331 -3.08 -2.44 -12.15
N ASP A 332 -4.03 -1.51 -11.98
CA ASP A 332 -5.47 -1.85 -11.92
C ASP A 332 -6.02 -2.39 -13.24
N ALA A 333 -5.56 -1.84 -14.36
CA ALA A 333 -5.95 -2.33 -15.68
C ALA A 333 -5.46 -3.76 -15.88
N SER A 334 -4.18 -4.00 -15.61
CA SER A 334 -3.56 -5.32 -15.74
C SER A 334 -4.19 -6.35 -14.81
N VAL A 335 -4.40 -6.02 -13.53
CA VAL A 335 -5.02 -6.98 -12.60
C VAL A 335 -6.45 -7.33 -13.02
N ARG A 336 -7.24 -6.36 -13.50
CA ARG A 336 -8.63 -6.58 -13.97
C ARG A 336 -8.71 -7.39 -15.25
N GLU A 337 -7.73 -7.28 -16.11
CA GLU A 337 -7.64 -8.06 -17.36
C GLU A 337 -7.40 -9.54 -17.06
N HIS A 338 -6.53 -9.84 -16.11
CA HIS A 338 -6.06 -11.20 -15.83
C HIS A 338 -6.85 -11.94 -14.75
N VAL A 339 -7.57 -11.24 -13.85
CA VAL A 339 -8.35 -11.87 -12.78
C VAL A 339 -9.61 -11.05 -12.52
N PHE A 340 -10.77 -11.64 -12.80
CA PHE A 340 -12.04 -10.96 -12.54
C PHE A 340 -12.41 -10.97 -11.04
N PRO A 341 -13.19 -9.98 -10.58
CA PRO A 341 -13.58 -9.87 -9.18
C PRO A 341 -14.27 -11.10 -8.59
N THR A 342 -14.98 -11.86 -9.40
CA THR A 342 -15.76 -13.06 -8.98
C THR A 342 -15.07 -14.38 -9.27
N ASP A 343 -13.86 -14.36 -9.84
CA ASP A 343 -13.11 -15.58 -10.11
C ASP A 343 -12.81 -16.36 -8.83
N ARG A 344 -12.61 -17.65 -8.95
CA ARG A 344 -12.10 -18.49 -7.86
C ARG A 344 -10.57 -18.37 -7.71
N ALA A 345 -10.10 -17.17 -7.94
CA ALA A 345 -8.71 -16.77 -7.82
C ALA A 345 -8.61 -15.34 -7.25
N ILE A 346 -7.48 -15.02 -6.68
CA ILE A 346 -7.11 -13.70 -6.21
C ILE A 346 -5.87 -13.27 -6.98
N GLY A 347 -5.94 -12.15 -7.69
CA GLY A 347 -4.81 -11.50 -8.31
C GLY A 347 -4.33 -10.34 -7.44
N GLY A 348 -3.02 -10.15 -7.31
CA GLY A 348 -2.42 -9.06 -6.56
C GLY A 348 -1.14 -8.57 -7.21
N LEU A 349 -0.92 -7.24 -7.17
CA LEU A 349 0.25 -6.58 -7.74
C LEU A 349 0.68 -5.40 -6.87
N ALA A 350 1.99 -5.31 -6.60
CA ALA A 350 2.60 -4.21 -5.86
C ALA A 350 3.83 -3.68 -6.59
N MET A 351 3.98 -2.34 -6.62
CA MET A 351 5.11 -1.65 -7.25
C MET A 351 5.86 -0.80 -6.21
N VAL A 352 7.17 -1.02 -6.09
CA VAL A 352 8.05 -0.32 -5.14
C VAL A 352 9.24 0.30 -5.87
N LYS A 353 9.59 1.55 -5.54
CA LYS A 353 10.77 2.23 -6.09
C LYS A 353 12.02 1.80 -5.32
N PRO A 354 13.02 1.16 -5.98
CA PRO A 354 14.29 0.81 -5.39
C PRO A 354 15.01 2.03 -4.80
N GLY A 355 15.77 1.82 -3.72
CA GLY A 355 16.57 2.84 -3.06
C GLY A 355 15.80 3.89 -2.27
N THR A 356 14.44 3.83 -2.27
CA THR A 356 13.59 4.77 -1.51
C THR A 356 12.45 4.10 -0.74
N GLY A 357 12.06 2.89 -1.11
CA GLY A 357 10.91 2.18 -0.54
C GLY A 357 9.56 2.81 -0.87
N GLU A 358 9.49 3.83 -1.74
CA GLU A 358 8.22 4.46 -2.12
C GLU A 358 7.30 3.48 -2.82
N VAL A 359 6.12 3.27 -2.29
CA VAL A 359 5.09 2.43 -2.90
C VAL A 359 4.37 3.22 -3.98
N ARG A 360 4.49 2.76 -5.23
CA ARG A 360 3.99 3.46 -6.41
C ARG A 360 2.58 3.04 -6.81
N ALA A 361 2.25 1.77 -6.59
CA ALA A 361 0.93 1.21 -6.85
C ALA A 361 0.67 -0.02 -5.99
N LEU A 362 -0.59 -0.24 -5.63
CA LEU A 362 -1.10 -1.45 -5.01
C LEU A 362 -2.43 -1.80 -5.67
N SER A 363 -2.53 -2.96 -6.26
CA SER A 363 -3.73 -3.41 -6.96
C SER A 363 -4.07 -4.85 -6.61
N GLN A 364 -5.36 -5.15 -6.50
CA GLN A 364 -5.88 -6.51 -6.36
C GLN A 364 -7.18 -6.69 -7.13
N SER A 365 -7.49 -7.95 -7.48
CA SER A 365 -8.66 -8.30 -8.28
C SER A 365 -10.00 -8.07 -7.57
N ARG A 366 -10.02 -8.17 -6.24
CA ARG A 366 -11.23 -7.95 -5.43
C ARG A 366 -11.41 -6.46 -5.18
N PRO A 367 -12.54 -5.82 -5.59
CA PRO A 367 -12.80 -4.42 -5.27
C PRO A 367 -13.01 -4.19 -3.78
N MET A 368 -12.77 -2.96 -3.33
CA MET A 368 -13.05 -2.58 -1.94
C MET A 368 -14.54 -2.33 -1.75
N GLY A 369 -15.15 -3.03 -0.81
CA GLY A 369 -16.57 -2.88 -0.47
C GLY A 369 -17.14 -4.06 0.29
N ALA A 370 -18.47 -4.07 0.48
CA ALA A 370 -19.19 -5.05 1.27
C ALA A 370 -19.99 -6.07 0.42
N ASP A 371 -20.17 -5.83 -0.86
CA ASP A 371 -20.97 -6.69 -1.73
C ASP A 371 -20.19 -7.92 -2.20
N ARG A 372 -20.33 -9.00 -1.41
CA ARG A 372 -19.69 -10.30 -1.71
C ARG A 372 -20.13 -10.90 -3.05
N LYS A 373 -21.33 -10.57 -3.57
CA LYS A 373 -21.79 -11.07 -4.87
C LYS A 373 -20.99 -10.46 -6.02
N ARG A 374 -20.50 -9.24 -5.84
CA ARG A 374 -19.58 -8.57 -6.76
C ARG A 374 -18.11 -8.84 -6.45
N GLY A 375 -17.81 -9.75 -5.54
CA GLY A 375 -16.46 -10.09 -5.13
C GLY A 375 -15.78 -9.04 -4.27
N GLU A 376 -16.53 -8.10 -3.70
CA GLU A 376 -15.98 -7.03 -2.87
C GLU A 376 -15.45 -7.54 -1.52
N THR A 377 -14.43 -6.86 -1.00
CA THR A 377 -13.79 -7.15 0.28
C THR A 377 -13.12 -5.91 0.88
N TYR A 378 -12.94 -5.91 2.19
CA TYR A 378 -12.06 -4.96 2.88
C TYR A 378 -10.68 -5.54 3.19
N LEU A 379 -10.45 -6.85 2.93
CA LEU A 379 -9.13 -7.45 3.09
C LEU A 379 -8.18 -6.92 2.00
N ASN A 380 -7.02 -6.45 2.43
CA ASN A 380 -5.97 -6.00 1.54
C ASN A 380 -4.94 -7.12 1.37
N TYR A 381 -5.03 -7.87 0.28
CA TYR A 381 -4.21 -9.06 0.01
C TYR A 381 -2.77 -8.73 -0.43
N VAL A 382 -2.49 -7.47 -0.73
CA VAL A 382 -1.22 -7.08 -1.35
C VAL A 382 -0.23 -6.44 -0.38
N VAL A 383 -0.61 -6.30 0.89
CA VAL A 383 0.21 -5.71 1.96
C VAL A 383 0.38 -6.66 3.14
N PRO A 384 1.38 -6.43 4.04
CA PRO A 384 1.55 -7.22 5.25
C PRO A 384 0.29 -7.30 6.11
N ARG A 385 0.07 -8.45 6.76
CA ARG A 385 -1.10 -8.74 7.60
C ARG A 385 -1.45 -7.61 8.58
N LYS A 386 -0.44 -7.01 9.22
CA LYS A 386 -0.64 -5.91 10.18
C LYS A 386 -1.34 -4.68 9.59
N TYR A 387 -1.41 -4.56 8.26
CA TYR A 387 -2.04 -3.45 7.55
C TYR A 387 -3.23 -3.88 6.68
N GLY A 388 -3.38 -5.17 6.39
CA GLY A 388 -4.37 -5.64 5.42
C GLY A 388 -5.22 -6.81 5.89
N ASP A 389 -4.98 -7.34 7.09
CA ASP A 389 -5.67 -8.49 7.71
C ASP A 389 -5.61 -9.81 6.91
N ALA A 390 -4.88 -9.84 5.77
CA ALA A 390 -4.66 -11.04 4.96
C ALA A 390 -3.34 -11.73 5.37
N ASN A 391 -3.34 -13.07 5.42
CA ASN A 391 -2.16 -13.84 5.84
C ASN A 391 -1.02 -13.85 4.81
N GLY A 392 -1.29 -13.49 3.54
CA GLY A 392 -0.35 -13.65 2.44
C GLY A 392 -0.50 -15.00 1.74
N PHE A 393 0.49 -15.33 0.91
CA PHE A 393 0.46 -16.47 0.00
C PHE A 393 1.85 -17.08 -0.08
N GLN A 394 1.97 -18.41 -0.14
CA GLN A 394 3.27 -19.05 -0.37
C GLN A 394 3.90 -18.54 -1.67
N ALA A 395 5.16 -18.16 -1.59
CA ALA A 395 5.85 -17.50 -2.70
C ALA A 395 6.58 -18.45 -3.66
N GLY A 396 6.67 -19.71 -3.32
CA GLY A 396 7.30 -20.70 -4.17
C GLY A 396 8.76 -20.40 -4.47
N SER A 397 9.21 -20.76 -5.66
CA SER A 397 10.59 -20.59 -6.13
C SER A 397 11.12 -19.15 -6.14
N THR A 398 10.34 -18.14 -5.79
CA THR A 398 10.87 -16.77 -5.63
C THR A 398 11.84 -16.67 -4.45
N PHE A 399 11.73 -17.55 -3.45
CA PHE A 399 12.65 -17.63 -2.31
C PHE A 399 14.06 -18.07 -2.70
N LYS A 400 14.24 -18.72 -3.83
CA LYS A 400 15.57 -19.07 -4.37
C LYS A 400 16.51 -17.88 -4.50
N ALA A 401 15.96 -16.66 -4.67
CA ALA A 401 16.77 -15.45 -4.73
C ALA A 401 17.49 -15.15 -3.40
N PHE A 402 16.91 -15.51 -2.25
CA PHE A 402 17.55 -15.37 -0.95
C PHE A 402 18.69 -16.36 -0.76
N VAL A 403 18.50 -17.61 -1.19
CA VAL A 403 19.54 -18.66 -1.17
C VAL A 403 20.68 -18.30 -2.13
N LEU A 404 20.34 -17.82 -3.34
CA LEU A 404 21.32 -17.33 -4.31
C LEU A 404 22.16 -16.18 -3.73
N ALA A 405 21.52 -15.17 -3.16
CA ALA A 405 22.20 -14.03 -2.54
C ALA A 405 23.09 -14.45 -1.36
N ALA A 406 22.63 -15.41 -0.54
CA ALA A 406 23.43 -15.99 0.54
C ALA A 406 24.65 -16.74 0.01
N ALA A 407 24.52 -17.54 -1.03
CA ALA A 407 25.62 -18.27 -1.68
C ALA A 407 26.69 -17.33 -2.20
N ILE A 408 26.29 -16.28 -2.92
CA ILE A 408 27.23 -15.28 -3.45
C ILE A 408 27.90 -14.50 -2.31
N LYS A 409 27.14 -14.10 -1.29
CA LYS A 409 27.66 -13.40 -0.09
C LYS A 409 28.70 -14.25 0.66
N GLN A 410 28.54 -15.56 0.68
CA GLN A 410 29.49 -16.51 1.28
C GLN A 410 30.69 -16.80 0.36
N GLY A 411 30.77 -16.22 -0.83
CA GLY A 411 31.88 -16.37 -1.77
C GLY A 411 31.81 -17.62 -2.65
N ILE A 412 30.64 -18.26 -2.77
CA ILE A 412 30.44 -19.37 -3.73
C ILE A 412 30.51 -18.79 -5.15
N PRO A 413 31.50 -19.19 -5.99
CA PRO A 413 31.63 -18.68 -7.36
C PRO A 413 30.40 -18.97 -8.22
N LEU A 414 30.03 -18.04 -9.10
CA LEU A 414 28.86 -18.21 -9.97
C LEU A 414 29.02 -19.36 -10.95
N SER A 415 30.30 -19.71 -11.28
CA SER A 415 30.68 -20.85 -12.12
C SER A 415 30.58 -22.22 -11.42
N THR A 416 30.34 -22.27 -10.09
CA THR A 416 30.23 -23.51 -9.30
C THR A 416 29.19 -24.43 -9.90
N ARG A 417 29.60 -25.64 -10.26
CA ARG A 417 28.73 -26.66 -10.87
C ARG A 417 28.18 -27.63 -9.81
N ILE A 418 26.89 -27.94 -9.93
CA ILE A 418 26.19 -28.89 -9.08
C ILE A 418 25.43 -29.85 -10.01
N ASN A 419 25.64 -31.15 -9.81
CA ASN A 419 24.82 -32.18 -10.47
C ASN A 419 23.44 -32.22 -9.76
N ALA A 420 22.39 -31.92 -10.50
CA ALA A 420 21.03 -31.86 -10.03
C ALA A 420 20.19 -32.91 -10.74
N PRO A 421 20.09 -34.14 -10.18
CA PRO A 421 19.26 -35.21 -10.74
C PRO A 421 17.77 -34.81 -10.66
N GLN A 422 16.89 -35.56 -11.35
CA GLN A 422 15.45 -35.32 -11.37
C GLN A 422 14.86 -35.26 -9.96
N THR A 423 15.27 -36.17 -9.09
CA THR A 423 14.89 -36.25 -7.68
C THR A 423 16.12 -36.47 -6.81
N ILE A 424 16.15 -35.90 -5.62
CA ILE A 424 17.20 -36.13 -4.62
C ILE A 424 16.54 -36.24 -3.24
N SER A 425 17.08 -37.16 -2.41
CA SER A 425 16.63 -37.28 -1.02
C SER A 425 17.69 -36.75 -0.06
N ILE A 426 17.35 -35.73 0.74
CA ILE A 426 18.25 -35.08 1.68
C ILE A 426 17.63 -35.17 3.08
N PRO A 427 18.27 -35.86 4.04
CA PRO A 427 17.86 -35.80 5.44
C PRO A 427 17.92 -34.34 5.92
N GLU A 428 16.84 -33.85 6.53
CA GLU A 428 16.76 -32.45 6.98
C GLU A 428 17.82 -32.14 8.03
N SER A 429 18.24 -33.12 8.80
CA SER A 429 19.38 -33.04 9.73
C SER A 429 20.71 -32.61 9.10
N ARG A 430 20.83 -32.59 7.78
CA ARG A 430 22.01 -32.09 7.06
C ARG A 430 21.99 -30.56 6.81
N TYR A 431 20.87 -29.89 7.08
CA TYR A 431 20.78 -28.43 6.93
C TYR A 431 21.24 -27.73 8.21
N LYS A 432 22.19 -26.81 8.07
CA LYS A 432 22.73 -26.01 9.17
C LYS A 432 21.86 -24.77 9.38
N THR A 433 21.35 -24.57 10.58
CA THR A 433 20.68 -23.35 11.04
C THR A 433 21.66 -22.41 11.75
N CYS A 434 21.19 -21.31 12.32
CA CYS A 434 22.02 -20.40 13.13
C CYS A 434 22.51 -21.09 14.43
N ASP A 435 21.73 -22.01 14.97
CA ASP A 435 21.97 -22.68 16.28
C ASP A 435 22.56 -24.10 16.13
N GLY A 436 23.00 -24.48 14.93
CA GLY A 436 23.54 -25.82 14.64
C GLY A 436 22.80 -26.49 13.50
N TYR A 437 22.71 -27.81 13.48
CA TYR A 437 21.97 -28.56 12.47
C TYR A 437 20.51 -28.72 12.89
N LEU A 438 19.61 -28.82 11.89
CA LEU A 438 18.20 -29.11 12.15
C LEU A 438 18.05 -30.42 12.95
N ARG A 439 17.21 -30.35 13.99
CA ARG A 439 16.84 -31.53 14.78
C ARG A 439 15.58 -32.14 14.18
N SER A 440 15.72 -32.77 13.00
CA SER A 440 14.63 -33.42 12.27
C SER A 440 15.07 -34.82 11.85
N THR A 441 14.15 -35.76 11.89
CA THR A 441 14.31 -37.13 11.35
C THR A 441 13.75 -37.21 9.92
N ASP A 442 13.13 -36.15 9.42
CA ASP A 442 12.49 -36.13 8.12
C ASP A 442 13.51 -36.14 6.99
N VAL A 443 13.11 -36.71 5.87
CA VAL A 443 13.87 -36.72 4.63
C VAL A 443 13.09 -35.90 3.59
N TRP A 444 13.67 -34.80 3.16
CA TRP A 444 13.11 -34.01 2.10
C TRP A 444 13.53 -34.55 0.73
N SER A 445 12.55 -34.79 -0.16
CA SER A 445 12.77 -35.30 -1.50
C SER A 445 12.21 -34.39 -2.57
N PRO A 446 12.89 -33.25 -2.89
CA PRO A 446 12.47 -32.37 -3.96
C PRO A 446 12.61 -33.00 -5.34
N GLU A 447 11.67 -32.65 -6.23
CA GLU A 447 11.65 -33.06 -7.63
C GLU A 447 11.73 -31.82 -8.53
N ASN A 448 12.41 -31.96 -9.69
CA ASN A 448 12.51 -30.94 -10.72
C ASN A 448 11.29 -30.93 -11.64
N SER A 449 10.73 -29.76 -11.91
CA SER A 449 9.71 -29.54 -12.93
C SER A 449 10.31 -29.04 -14.28
N THR A 450 11.61 -28.73 -14.31
CA THR A 450 12.25 -28.02 -15.42
C THR A 450 13.46 -28.75 -16.03
N GLY A 451 13.73 -29.98 -15.58
CA GLY A 451 14.80 -30.85 -16.09
C GLY A 451 15.89 -31.13 -15.08
N SER A 452 16.80 -32.03 -15.46
CA SER A 452 17.94 -32.50 -14.65
C SER A 452 19.26 -32.35 -15.40
N GLY A 453 20.38 -32.45 -14.69
CA GLY A 453 21.74 -32.33 -15.26
C GLY A 453 22.70 -31.56 -14.36
N THR A 454 23.81 -31.12 -14.93
CA THR A 454 24.78 -30.29 -14.20
C THR A 454 24.60 -28.82 -14.53
N PHE A 455 24.31 -28.03 -13.50
CA PHE A 455 24.02 -26.59 -13.60
C PHE A 455 25.05 -25.78 -12.79
N ASN A 456 25.29 -24.54 -13.21
CA ASN A 456 25.95 -23.52 -12.41
C ASN A 456 24.90 -22.57 -11.84
N LEU A 457 25.34 -21.50 -11.09
CA LEU A 457 24.39 -20.57 -10.46
C LEU A 457 23.53 -19.83 -11.50
N TYR A 458 24.05 -19.53 -12.70
CA TYR A 458 23.28 -18.92 -13.79
C TYR A 458 22.17 -19.87 -14.27
N THR A 459 22.58 -21.04 -14.78
CA THR A 459 21.66 -21.97 -15.44
C THR A 459 20.70 -22.65 -14.47
N GLY A 460 21.14 -22.95 -13.23
CA GLY A 460 20.28 -23.50 -12.17
C GLY A 460 19.21 -22.51 -11.72
N THR A 461 19.53 -21.20 -11.65
CA THR A 461 18.59 -20.16 -11.28
C THR A 461 17.63 -19.82 -12.41
N GLN A 462 18.14 -19.63 -13.64
CA GLN A 462 17.32 -19.31 -14.82
C GLN A 462 16.29 -20.40 -15.11
N LYS A 463 16.69 -21.68 -14.98
CA LYS A 463 15.80 -22.84 -15.11
C LYS A 463 15.04 -23.18 -13.83
N SER A 464 15.28 -22.45 -12.73
CA SER A 464 14.60 -22.66 -11.44
C SER A 464 14.64 -24.10 -10.92
N VAL A 465 15.78 -24.79 -11.06
CA VAL A 465 15.96 -26.24 -10.76
C VAL A 465 15.87 -26.49 -9.26
N ASN A 466 14.92 -27.30 -8.80
CA ASN A 466 14.65 -27.53 -7.37
C ASN A 466 15.79 -28.26 -6.67
N THR A 467 16.26 -29.39 -7.28
CA THR A 467 17.33 -30.22 -6.70
C THR A 467 18.70 -29.53 -6.72
N PHE A 468 18.91 -28.57 -7.64
CA PHE A 468 20.05 -27.67 -7.60
C PHE A 468 20.01 -26.78 -6.36
N PHE A 469 18.87 -26.13 -6.11
CA PHE A 469 18.73 -25.22 -4.99
C PHE A 469 18.69 -25.92 -3.62
N ALA A 470 18.13 -27.11 -3.54
CA ALA A 470 18.20 -27.94 -2.33
C ALA A 470 19.67 -28.23 -1.93
N GLN A 471 20.54 -28.55 -2.88
CA GLN A 471 21.96 -28.77 -2.64
C GLN A 471 22.72 -27.47 -2.39
N LEU A 472 22.36 -26.37 -3.08
CA LEU A 472 22.96 -25.05 -2.84
C LEU A 472 22.66 -24.56 -1.43
N GLU A 473 21.38 -24.70 -0.99
CA GLU A 473 20.93 -24.34 0.36
C GLU A 473 21.58 -25.22 1.44
N GLN A 474 21.81 -26.51 1.17
CA GLN A 474 22.61 -27.35 2.08
C GLN A 474 24.03 -26.81 2.26
N ARG A 475 24.64 -26.24 1.20
CA ARG A 475 25.98 -25.64 1.26
C ARG A 475 26.00 -24.30 2.01
N THR A 476 24.99 -23.43 1.78
CA THR A 476 24.88 -22.13 2.44
C THR A 476 24.41 -22.27 3.90
N GLY A 477 23.72 -23.34 4.22
CA GLY A 477 22.88 -23.44 5.41
C GLY A 477 21.63 -22.59 5.30
N LEU A 478 20.72 -22.72 6.25
CA LEU A 478 19.46 -21.99 6.35
C LEU A 478 19.63 -20.62 7.06
N CYS A 479 20.68 -20.45 7.88
CA CYS A 479 20.87 -19.26 8.70
C CYS A 479 20.92 -17.97 7.88
N GLU A 480 21.81 -17.90 6.89
CA GLU A 480 22.02 -16.69 6.09
C GLU A 480 20.80 -16.39 5.17
N PRO A 481 20.24 -17.34 4.40
CA PRO A 481 19.08 -17.07 3.56
C PRO A 481 17.87 -16.59 4.36
N THR A 482 17.53 -17.22 5.50
CA THR A 482 16.41 -16.83 6.36
C THR A 482 16.63 -15.48 7.03
N THR A 483 17.86 -15.20 7.46
CA THR A 483 18.24 -13.89 8.01
C THR A 483 18.12 -12.80 6.96
N LEU A 484 18.57 -13.02 5.71
CA LEU A 484 18.39 -12.07 4.62
C LEU A 484 16.92 -11.80 4.34
N ALA A 485 16.11 -12.84 4.23
CA ALA A 485 14.66 -12.72 4.00
C ALA A 485 14.00 -11.90 5.12
N ARG A 486 14.26 -12.23 6.40
CA ARG A 486 13.76 -11.48 7.57
C ARG A 486 14.18 -10.02 7.54
N ARG A 487 15.46 -9.74 7.24
CA ARG A 487 15.98 -8.38 7.13
C ARG A 487 15.42 -7.61 5.93
N MET A 488 14.94 -8.29 4.90
CA MET A 488 14.22 -7.71 3.75
C MET A 488 12.71 -7.63 3.98
N GLY A 489 12.23 -7.85 5.22
CA GLY A 489 10.85 -7.64 5.64
C GLY A 489 9.95 -8.88 5.60
N VAL A 490 10.45 -10.02 5.10
CA VAL A 490 9.69 -11.29 5.08
C VAL A 490 9.57 -11.84 6.50
N GLN A 491 8.37 -12.11 6.96
CA GLN A 491 8.11 -12.71 8.26
C GLN A 491 8.29 -14.22 8.18
N VAL A 492 9.53 -14.72 8.35
CA VAL A 492 9.84 -16.17 8.35
C VAL A 492 9.70 -16.70 9.77
N PRO A 493 8.64 -17.45 10.10
CA PRO A 493 8.51 -18.08 11.41
C PRO A 493 9.52 -19.22 11.56
N GLU A 494 9.85 -19.61 12.80
CA GLU A 494 10.84 -20.66 13.06
C GLU A 494 10.45 -22.01 12.47
N ARG A 495 9.16 -22.34 12.43
CA ARG A 495 8.65 -23.58 11.80
C ARG A 495 8.95 -23.67 10.30
N ASP A 496 9.23 -22.54 9.64
CA ASP A 496 9.52 -22.47 8.20
C ASP A 496 11.03 -22.44 7.93
N VAL A 497 11.88 -22.52 8.97
CA VAL A 497 13.34 -22.66 8.85
C VAL A 497 13.67 -24.16 8.66
N VAL A 498 13.35 -24.67 7.47
CA VAL A 498 13.43 -26.09 7.09
C VAL A 498 14.04 -26.22 5.71
N GLY A 499 14.46 -27.44 5.30
CA GLY A 499 15.01 -27.69 3.96
C GLY A 499 14.16 -27.15 2.81
N PRO A 500 12.82 -27.27 2.82
CA PRO A 500 11.96 -26.66 1.81
C PRO A 500 11.90 -25.13 1.76
N PHE A 501 12.61 -24.38 2.64
CA PHE A 501 12.63 -22.91 2.63
C PHE A 501 12.90 -22.33 1.25
N THR A 502 13.87 -22.88 0.51
CA THR A 502 14.20 -22.44 -0.86
C THR A 502 13.02 -22.53 -1.85
N LEU A 503 12.00 -23.32 -1.53
CA LEU A 503 10.77 -23.46 -2.32
C LEU A 503 9.61 -22.59 -1.80
N GLY A 504 9.89 -21.64 -0.88
CA GLY A 504 8.98 -20.60 -0.46
C GLY A 504 7.75 -21.11 0.29
N VAL A 505 7.96 -21.88 1.33
CA VAL A 505 6.90 -22.43 2.21
C VAL A 505 6.24 -21.36 3.08
N THR A 506 6.89 -20.22 3.24
CA THR A 506 6.39 -19.07 4.04
C THR A 506 5.36 -18.27 3.25
N ASP A 507 4.25 -17.92 3.91
CA ASP A 507 3.27 -17.00 3.37
C ASP A 507 3.79 -15.55 3.40
N VAL A 508 3.63 -14.84 2.28
CA VAL A 508 4.10 -13.45 2.13
C VAL A 508 3.18 -12.69 1.17
N ASP A 509 3.14 -11.38 1.31
CA ASP A 509 2.36 -10.47 0.47
C ASP A 509 3.20 -9.89 -0.68
N PRO A 510 2.55 -9.43 -1.78
CA PRO A 510 3.23 -8.83 -2.93
C PRO A 510 4.08 -7.59 -2.59
N LEU A 511 3.66 -6.73 -1.65
CA LEU A 511 4.41 -5.54 -1.28
C LEU A 511 5.74 -5.88 -0.62
N THR A 512 5.72 -6.83 0.31
CA THR A 512 6.93 -7.32 0.97
C THR A 512 7.91 -7.91 -0.05
N MET A 513 7.42 -8.73 -0.99
CA MET A 513 8.28 -9.32 -2.02
C MET A 513 8.80 -8.29 -3.02
N ALA A 514 8.00 -7.31 -3.42
CA ALA A 514 8.47 -6.19 -4.25
C ALA A 514 9.57 -5.39 -3.54
N GLY A 515 9.40 -5.11 -2.24
CA GLY A 515 10.42 -4.46 -1.40
C GLY A 515 11.71 -5.27 -1.26
N ALA A 516 11.60 -6.58 -1.10
CA ALA A 516 12.75 -7.48 -1.01
C ALA A 516 13.55 -7.50 -2.32
N TYR A 517 12.88 -7.62 -3.47
CA TYR A 517 13.54 -7.59 -4.77
C TYR A 517 14.05 -6.20 -5.17
N ALA A 518 13.40 -5.12 -4.70
CA ALA A 518 13.93 -3.77 -4.83
C ALA A 518 15.31 -3.60 -4.17
N THR A 519 15.67 -4.44 -3.19
CA THR A 519 16.98 -4.45 -2.57
C THR A 519 18.07 -4.85 -3.55
N PHE A 520 17.83 -5.85 -4.40
CA PHE A 520 18.77 -6.25 -5.45
C PHE A 520 18.93 -5.13 -6.49
N ALA A 521 17.80 -4.54 -6.94
CA ALA A 521 17.80 -3.42 -7.87
C ALA A 521 18.55 -2.18 -7.33
N ALA A 522 18.57 -1.99 -6.01
CA ALA A 522 19.22 -0.89 -5.31
C ALA A 522 20.64 -1.23 -4.81
N HIS A 523 21.38 -2.10 -5.50
CA HIS A 523 22.76 -2.49 -5.14
C HIS A 523 22.90 -2.96 -3.68
N GLY A 524 21.91 -3.73 -3.19
CA GLY A 524 21.89 -4.28 -1.84
C GLY A 524 21.39 -3.35 -0.73
N MET A 525 20.83 -2.20 -1.10
CA MET A 525 20.18 -1.28 -0.16
C MET A 525 18.71 -1.65 -0.01
N PHE A 526 18.33 -2.19 1.13
CA PHE A 526 16.92 -2.37 1.50
C PHE A 526 16.35 -1.08 2.05
N CYS A 527 15.20 -0.65 1.53
CA CYS A 527 14.42 0.46 2.07
C CYS A 527 13.01 -0.05 2.41
N GLU A 528 12.56 0.21 3.63
CA GLU A 528 11.22 -0.20 4.07
C GLU A 528 10.14 0.39 3.16
N PRO A 529 9.18 -0.42 2.66
CA PRO A 529 8.05 0.11 1.88
C PRO A 529 7.27 1.16 2.66
N ARG A 530 7.09 2.34 2.06
CA ARG A 530 6.40 3.47 2.68
C ARG A 530 5.36 4.09 1.75
N PRO A 531 4.10 4.28 2.21
CA PRO A 531 3.04 4.89 1.40
C PRO A 531 2.95 6.41 1.56
N VAL A 532 3.57 6.99 2.59
CA VAL A 532 3.48 8.40 2.94
C VAL A 532 4.87 9.02 2.97
N SER A 533 5.00 10.26 2.50
CA SER A 533 6.23 11.04 2.55
C SER A 533 6.18 12.16 3.59
N GLN A 534 5.02 12.80 3.80
CA GLN A 534 4.90 13.98 4.66
C GLN A 534 3.45 14.17 5.12
N VAL A 535 3.27 14.66 6.35
CA VAL A 535 1.99 15.09 6.90
C VAL A 535 2.09 16.57 7.31
N LEU A 536 1.17 17.38 6.76
CA LEU A 536 1.04 18.81 7.05
C LEU A 536 -0.24 19.04 7.85
N ASN A 537 -0.22 20.03 8.75
CA ASN A 537 -1.43 20.49 9.43
C ASN A 537 -2.29 21.42 8.53
N SER A 538 -3.41 21.90 9.06
CA SER A 538 -4.33 22.79 8.36
C SER A 538 -3.72 24.15 7.97
N ALA A 539 -2.64 24.59 8.64
CA ALA A 539 -1.87 25.78 8.32
C ALA A 539 -0.75 25.53 7.30
N GLY A 540 -0.63 24.31 6.78
CA GLY A 540 0.42 23.92 5.82
C GLY A 540 1.80 23.67 6.43
N ARG A 541 1.93 23.67 7.76
CA ARG A 541 3.18 23.35 8.46
C ARG A 541 3.36 21.84 8.59
N THR A 542 4.58 21.36 8.36
CA THR A 542 4.92 19.94 8.56
C THR A 542 4.79 19.55 10.04
N ILE A 543 4.07 18.46 10.31
CA ILE A 543 3.97 17.84 11.63
C ILE A 543 4.68 16.50 11.70
N ALA A 544 4.84 15.82 10.56
CA ALA A 544 5.65 14.60 10.45
C ALA A 544 6.22 14.44 9.05
N ASP A 545 7.48 14.06 8.98
CA ASP A 545 8.17 13.61 7.76
C ASP A 545 8.45 12.11 7.86
N PHE A 546 8.28 11.42 6.73
CA PHE A 546 8.55 9.99 6.61
C PHE A 546 9.68 9.79 5.59
N PRO A 547 10.95 10.01 5.97
CA PRO A 547 12.08 9.77 5.08
C PRO A 547 12.25 8.29 4.76
N ALA A 548 13.03 7.98 3.73
CA ALA A 548 13.38 6.61 3.41
C ALA A 548 14.18 5.98 4.57
N ARG A 549 13.67 4.90 5.16
CA ARG A 549 14.36 4.10 6.18
C ARG A 549 15.13 2.99 5.46
N CYS A 550 16.38 3.28 5.11
CA CYS A 550 17.20 2.37 4.32
C CYS A 550 18.37 1.81 5.12
N ARG A 551 18.74 0.55 4.82
CA ARG A 551 19.92 -0.13 5.38
C ARG A 551 20.58 -1.01 4.33
N ARG A 552 21.89 -1.03 4.29
CA ARG A 552 22.64 -1.92 3.40
C ARG A 552 22.63 -3.35 3.95
N LEU A 553 22.09 -4.29 3.19
CA LEU A 553 22.01 -5.70 3.56
C LEU A 553 23.01 -6.56 2.81
N LEU A 554 23.32 -6.17 1.57
CA LEU A 554 24.27 -6.83 0.70
C LEU A 554 25.33 -5.82 0.22
N LYS A 555 26.53 -6.28 -0.04
CA LYS A 555 27.51 -5.49 -0.78
C LYS A 555 27.01 -5.29 -2.21
N PRO A 556 27.38 -4.17 -2.88
CA PRO A 556 26.94 -3.93 -4.26
C PRO A 556 27.27 -5.07 -5.22
N ASP A 557 28.49 -5.59 -5.16
CA ASP A 557 28.96 -6.70 -6.00
C ASP A 557 28.11 -7.97 -5.87
N VAL A 558 27.63 -8.28 -4.65
CA VAL A 558 26.72 -9.41 -4.41
C VAL A 558 25.35 -9.16 -5.06
N ALA A 559 24.78 -7.97 -4.87
CA ALA A 559 23.48 -7.62 -5.44
C ALA A 559 23.55 -7.56 -6.98
N ASP A 560 24.66 -7.01 -7.53
CA ASP A 560 24.87 -6.91 -8.98
C ASP A 560 25.03 -8.30 -9.61
N ALA A 561 25.67 -9.24 -8.90
CA ALA A 561 25.74 -10.63 -9.34
C ALA A 561 24.37 -11.34 -9.31
N VAL A 562 23.53 -11.06 -8.30
CA VAL A 562 22.13 -11.54 -8.28
C VAL A 562 21.35 -10.97 -9.45
N ASN A 563 21.50 -9.66 -9.75
CA ASN A 563 20.83 -9.01 -10.87
C ASN A 563 21.26 -9.62 -12.20
N ASP A 564 22.56 -9.85 -12.39
CA ASP A 564 23.10 -10.43 -13.63
C ASP A 564 22.56 -11.84 -13.90
N ILE A 565 22.43 -12.66 -12.85
CA ILE A 565 21.84 -14.00 -12.96
C ILE A 565 20.34 -13.92 -13.27
N LEU A 566 19.59 -13.07 -12.55
CA LEU A 566 18.13 -12.95 -12.70
C LEU A 566 17.71 -12.26 -14.01
N ARG A 567 18.61 -11.47 -14.62
CA ARG A 567 18.41 -10.94 -15.98
C ARG A 567 18.16 -12.06 -17.00
N GLY A 568 18.87 -13.19 -16.87
CA GLY A 568 18.72 -14.31 -17.77
C GLY A 568 17.30 -14.87 -17.86
N VAL A 569 16.41 -14.56 -16.90
CA VAL A 569 14.97 -14.90 -16.99
C VAL A 569 14.26 -14.03 -18.04
N GLN A 570 14.77 -12.84 -18.30
CA GLN A 570 14.22 -11.83 -19.22
C GLN A 570 15.03 -11.74 -20.53
N GLU A 571 16.03 -12.59 -20.71
CA GLU A 571 16.86 -12.68 -21.92
C GLU A 571 16.49 -13.91 -22.75
N PRO A 572 16.92 -14.00 -24.04
CA PRO A 572 16.59 -15.12 -24.90
C PRO A 572 16.84 -16.49 -24.24
N GLY A 573 15.84 -17.36 -24.27
CA GLY A 573 15.85 -18.69 -23.61
C GLY A 573 15.35 -18.68 -22.16
N GLY A 574 15.16 -17.51 -21.55
CA GLY A 574 14.57 -17.37 -20.22
C GLY A 574 13.04 -17.43 -20.21
N PHE A 575 12.46 -17.81 -19.08
CA PHE A 575 11.01 -17.98 -18.92
C PHE A 575 10.21 -16.70 -19.20
N GLY A 576 10.72 -15.54 -18.82
CA GLY A 576 10.06 -14.26 -19.09
C GLY A 576 10.13 -13.90 -20.57
N TYR A 577 11.31 -13.97 -21.17
CA TYR A 577 11.51 -13.66 -22.58
C TYR A 577 10.65 -14.53 -23.49
N ASN A 578 10.68 -15.84 -23.28
CA ASN A 578 9.94 -16.82 -24.11
C ASN A 578 8.41 -16.65 -24.03
N ASN A 579 7.91 -15.99 -22.99
CA ASN A 579 6.47 -15.66 -22.81
C ASN A 579 6.17 -14.19 -23.14
N GLY A 580 7.07 -13.48 -23.85
CA GLY A 580 6.84 -12.11 -24.32
C GLY A 580 6.83 -11.05 -23.21
N LEU A 581 7.46 -11.32 -22.05
CA LEU A 581 7.48 -10.43 -20.89
C LEU A 581 8.68 -9.46 -20.90
N GLY A 582 9.50 -9.45 -21.98
CA GLY A 582 10.60 -8.50 -22.15
C GLY A 582 10.14 -7.05 -22.12
N LEU A 583 10.93 -6.17 -21.54
CA LEU A 583 10.75 -4.72 -21.54
C LEU A 583 11.78 -4.07 -22.48
N GLU A 584 11.56 -2.81 -22.83
CA GLU A 584 12.56 -1.99 -23.55
C GLU A 584 13.80 -1.76 -22.70
N GLN A 585 13.61 -1.52 -21.38
CA GLN A 585 14.69 -1.42 -20.43
C GLN A 585 15.19 -2.80 -19.98
N GLN A 586 16.45 -2.85 -19.51
CA GLN A 586 16.95 -4.04 -18.85
C GLN A 586 16.12 -4.38 -17.63
N SER A 587 15.71 -5.64 -17.55
CA SER A 587 14.93 -6.16 -16.43
C SER A 587 15.47 -7.50 -15.97
N ALA A 588 15.25 -7.81 -14.72
CA ALA A 588 15.58 -9.07 -14.07
C ALA A 588 14.31 -9.63 -13.43
N ALA A 589 14.18 -10.95 -13.34
CA ALA A 589 12.96 -11.55 -12.80
C ALA A 589 13.19 -12.93 -12.17
N LYS A 590 12.19 -13.36 -11.38
CA LYS A 590 12.09 -14.73 -10.86
C LYS A 590 10.63 -15.19 -10.85
N THR A 591 10.41 -16.37 -11.35
CA THR A 591 9.12 -17.08 -11.29
C THR A 591 8.94 -17.81 -9.97
N GLY A 592 7.72 -17.89 -9.48
CA GLY A 592 7.29 -18.73 -8.35
C GLY A 592 6.11 -19.61 -8.75
N THR A 593 6.14 -20.85 -8.32
CA THR A 593 5.03 -21.79 -8.42
C THR A 593 5.07 -22.67 -7.19
N ILE A 594 3.96 -22.82 -6.50
CA ILE A 594 3.86 -23.70 -5.32
C ILE A 594 3.25 -25.06 -5.67
N SER A 595 3.35 -25.99 -4.73
CA SER A 595 2.78 -27.32 -4.87
C SER A 595 1.31 -27.26 -5.29
N ARG A 596 0.90 -28.19 -6.19
CA ARG A 596 -0.46 -28.25 -6.75
C ARG A 596 -0.89 -26.99 -7.51
N ASN A 597 0.03 -26.11 -7.87
CA ASN A 597 -0.23 -24.86 -8.60
C ASN A 597 -1.34 -23.99 -7.94
N MET A 598 -1.37 -23.95 -6.58
CA MET A 598 -2.35 -23.16 -5.83
C MET A 598 -2.02 -21.67 -5.83
N ALA A 599 -0.75 -21.29 -5.96
CA ALA A 599 -0.35 -19.92 -6.19
C ALA A 599 0.84 -19.87 -7.15
N VAL A 600 0.86 -18.83 -7.99
CA VAL A 600 1.92 -18.55 -8.95
C VAL A 600 2.33 -17.09 -8.84
N TRP A 601 3.63 -16.84 -9.01
CA TRP A 601 4.24 -15.53 -8.85
C TRP A 601 5.15 -15.20 -10.03
N PHE A 602 5.18 -13.92 -10.36
CA PHE A 602 6.22 -13.34 -11.21
C PHE A 602 6.71 -12.06 -10.55
N ILE A 603 7.96 -12.04 -10.12
CA ILE A 603 8.58 -10.86 -9.53
C ILE A 603 9.66 -10.39 -10.47
N GLY A 604 9.44 -9.24 -11.09
CA GLY A 604 10.39 -8.67 -12.04
C GLY A 604 10.65 -7.20 -11.74
N TYR A 605 11.83 -6.73 -12.10
CA TYR A 605 12.26 -5.39 -11.77
C TYR A 605 13.25 -4.83 -12.80
N THR A 606 13.25 -3.51 -12.91
CA THR A 606 14.30 -2.70 -13.51
C THR A 606 15.13 -2.05 -12.39
N PRO A 607 16.25 -1.36 -12.67
CA PRO A 607 16.92 -0.56 -11.64
C PRO A 607 16.04 0.50 -10.96
N ASN A 608 14.90 0.87 -11.58
CA ASN A 608 14.06 1.99 -11.14
C ASN A 608 12.69 1.59 -10.57
N LEU A 609 12.24 0.35 -10.79
CA LEU A 609 10.95 -0.14 -10.31
C LEU A 609 10.98 -1.66 -10.11
N ALA A 610 10.59 -2.11 -8.91
CA ALA A 610 10.37 -3.51 -8.60
C ALA A 610 8.88 -3.79 -8.49
N THR A 611 8.42 -4.84 -9.17
CA THR A 611 7.00 -5.22 -9.24
C THR A 611 6.84 -6.70 -8.94
N ALA A 612 6.01 -7.02 -7.96
CA ALA A 612 5.61 -8.39 -7.65
C ALA A 612 4.16 -8.58 -8.07
N SER A 613 3.90 -9.57 -8.91
CA SER A 613 2.57 -10.05 -9.28
C SER A 613 2.33 -11.47 -8.76
N MET A 614 1.10 -11.74 -8.36
CA MET A 614 0.69 -13.03 -7.80
C MET A 614 -0.73 -13.35 -8.21
N ILE A 615 -0.99 -14.62 -8.57
CA ILE A 615 -2.34 -15.17 -8.74
C ILE A 615 -2.44 -16.43 -7.89
N ALA A 616 -3.42 -16.47 -6.99
CA ALA A 616 -3.66 -17.59 -6.08
C ALA A 616 -5.09 -18.10 -6.20
N GLY A 617 -5.27 -19.41 -6.27
CA GLY A 617 -6.58 -20.05 -6.31
C GLY A 617 -7.25 -20.02 -4.94
N ALA A 618 -8.48 -19.49 -4.86
CA ALA A 618 -9.27 -19.45 -3.64
C ALA A 618 -10.76 -19.59 -3.96
N ASN A 619 -11.52 -20.31 -3.11
CA ASN A 619 -12.98 -20.30 -3.22
C ASN A 619 -13.58 -19.06 -2.53
N SER A 620 -14.91 -18.92 -2.59
CA SER A 620 -15.63 -17.81 -1.95
C SER A 620 -15.54 -17.79 -0.41
N GLN A 621 -15.07 -18.89 0.21
CA GLN A 621 -14.85 -19.02 1.65
C GLN A 621 -13.38 -18.81 2.04
N GLY A 622 -12.49 -18.49 1.06
CA GLY A 622 -11.07 -18.29 1.30
C GLY A 622 -10.22 -19.56 1.38
N HIS A 623 -10.79 -20.75 1.07
CA HIS A 623 -10.00 -21.98 1.03
C HIS A 623 -9.18 -22.06 -0.25
N TRP A 624 -7.94 -22.49 -0.11
CA TRP A 624 -6.99 -22.69 -1.21
C TRP A 624 -7.49 -23.73 -2.22
N ARG A 625 -7.28 -23.43 -3.50
CA ARG A 625 -7.58 -24.30 -4.64
C ARG A 625 -6.45 -24.28 -5.65
N THR A 626 -6.27 -25.39 -6.39
CA THR A 626 -5.40 -25.36 -7.57
C THR A 626 -5.95 -24.40 -8.61
N LEU A 627 -5.08 -23.71 -9.30
CA LEU A 627 -5.43 -22.88 -10.46
C LEU A 627 -5.65 -23.74 -11.73
N ASN A 628 -5.07 -24.96 -11.76
CA ASN A 628 -5.23 -25.86 -12.89
C ASN A 628 -6.70 -26.28 -13.05
N GLY A 629 -7.18 -26.25 -14.29
CA GLY A 629 -8.56 -26.59 -14.64
C GLY A 629 -9.58 -25.49 -14.33
N GLN A 630 -9.13 -24.27 -13.90
CA GLN A 630 -10.01 -23.14 -13.65
C GLN A 630 -10.04 -22.18 -14.84
N VAL A 631 -11.12 -21.41 -14.95
CA VAL A 631 -11.20 -20.23 -15.81
C VAL A 631 -10.92 -19.02 -14.91
N VAL A 632 -9.89 -18.24 -15.24
CA VAL A 632 -9.47 -17.04 -14.53
C VAL A 632 -9.23 -15.94 -15.54
N GLY A 633 -9.80 -14.74 -15.35
CA GLY A 633 -9.74 -13.65 -16.31
C GLY A 633 -10.32 -14.04 -17.67
N GLY A 634 -11.33 -14.91 -17.68
CA GLY A 634 -11.93 -15.42 -18.92
C GLY A 634 -11.10 -16.48 -19.66
N SER A 635 -9.89 -16.83 -19.19
CA SER A 635 -8.99 -17.77 -19.84
C SER A 635 -8.92 -19.10 -19.07
N TYR A 636 -9.00 -20.23 -19.78
CA TYR A 636 -8.84 -21.56 -19.17
C TYR A 636 -7.36 -21.84 -18.86
N ILE A 637 -7.06 -22.20 -17.63
CA ILE A 637 -5.72 -22.51 -17.15
C ILE A 637 -5.53 -24.03 -17.13
N ALA A 638 -4.93 -24.59 -18.16
CA ALA A 638 -4.60 -26.03 -18.18
C ALA A 638 -3.51 -26.37 -17.14
N SER A 639 -2.46 -25.56 -17.07
CA SER A 639 -1.36 -25.67 -16.11
C SER A 639 -0.85 -24.29 -15.73
N ALA A 640 -1.01 -23.92 -14.45
CA ALA A 640 -0.58 -22.62 -13.97
C ALA A 640 0.94 -22.61 -13.71
N ALA A 641 1.61 -21.57 -14.21
CA ALA A 641 3.02 -21.33 -13.93
C ALA A 641 3.28 -19.83 -13.75
N GLY A 642 4.37 -19.48 -13.06
CA GLY A 642 4.71 -18.08 -12.78
C GLY A 642 4.79 -17.23 -14.05
N SER A 643 5.45 -17.72 -15.12
CA SER A 643 5.65 -16.95 -16.36
C SER A 643 4.43 -16.91 -17.28
N THR A 644 3.55 -17.92 -17.26
CA THR A 644 2.40 -18.00 -18.15
C THR A 644 1.10 -17.49 -17.54
N THR A 645 1.02 -17.42 -16.21
CA THR A 645 -0.22 -17.03 -15.51
C THR A 645 -0.05 -15.69 -14.78
N ALA A 646 0.91 -15.55 -13.84
CA ALA A 646 1.18 -14.26 -13.17
C ALA A 646 2.07 -13.32 -13.99
N GLY A 647 2.90 -13.87 -14.89
CA GLY A 647 3.79 -13.11 -15.75
C GLY A 647 3.09 -12.14 -16.68
N PRO A 648 2.05 -12.50 -17.42
CA PRO A 648 1.29 -11.57 -18.25
C PRO A 648 0.76 -10.37 -17.46
N MET A 649 0.20 -10.58 -16.26
CA MET A 649 -0.25 -9.50 -15.37
C MET A 649 0.90 -8.56 -14.96
N TRP A 650 2.10 -9.10 -14.71
CA TRP A 650 3.29 -8.29 -14.49
C TRP A 650 3.70 -7.53 -15.76
N GLY A 651 3.73 -8.23 -16.89
CA GLY A 651 4.19 -7.71 -18.18
C GLY A 651 3.37 -6.52 -18.66
N ASP A 652 2.04 -6.63 -18.65
CA ASP A 652 1.15 -5.57 -19.10
C ASP A 652 1.26 -4.33 -18.21
N ALA A 653 1.32 -4.52 -16.88
CA ALA A 653 1.52 -3.42 -15.94
C ALA A 653 2.87 -2.72 -16.18
N MET A 654 3.97 -3.48 -16.33
CA MET A 654 5.32 -2.92 -16.51
C MET A 654 5.51 -2.27 -17.88
N LYS A 655 5.01 -2.87 -18.96
CA LYS A 655 5.04 -2.28 -20.30
C LYS A 655 4.26 -0.96 -20.37
N ALA A 656 3.13 -0.87 -19.65
CA ALA A 656 2.36 0.36 -19.58
C ALA A 656 3.10 1.51 -18.88
N VAL A 657 3.97 1.19 -17.90
CA VAL A 657 4.68 2.21 -17.11
C VAL A 657 6.12 2.46 -17.56
N GLN A 658 6.73 1.56 -18.34
CA GLN A 658 8.14 1.64 -18.73
C GLN A 658 8.54 2.97 -19.36
N ARG A 659 7.66 3.60 -20.15
CA ARG A 659 7.88 4.92 -20.78
C ARG A 659 8.14 6.07 -19.79
N TRP A 660 7.78 5.89 -18.50
CA TRP A 660 8.04 6.87 -17.45
C TRP A 660 9.22 6.49 -16.55
N LEU A 661 9.88 5.35 -16.84
CA LEU A 661 11.07 4.91 -16.13
C LEU A 661 12.33 5.38 -16.90
N PRO A 662 13.39 5.79 -16.19
CA PRO A 662 14.68 6.03 -16.82
C PRO A 662 15.24 4.76 -17.46
N ASP A 663 15.92 4.87 -18.59
CA ASP A 663 16.67 3.78 -19.19
C ASP A 663 18.02 3.62 -18.47
N THR A 664 17.95 2.98 -17.30
CA THR A 664 19.12 2.69 -16.47
C THR A 664 19.46 1.20 -16.62
N ARG A 665 20.76 0.89 -16.79
CA ARG A 665 21.25 -0.49 -16.90
C ARG A 665 21.70 -1.01 -15.54
N PHE A 666 21.61 -2.32 -15.34
CA PHE A 666 22.24 -2.98 -14.20
C PHE A 666 23.76 -2.92 -14.32
N GLN A 667 24.44 -2.79 -13.20
CA GLN A 667 25.89 -2.89 -13.18
C GLN A 667 26.32 -4.35 -13.36
N ARG A 668 27.48 -4.53 -14.03
CA ARG A 668 28.06 -5.87 -14.17
C ARG A 668 28.71 -6.27 -12.85
N PRO A 669 28.63 -7.54 -12.45
CA PRO A 669 29.34 -8.04 -11.27
C PRO A 669 30.88 -8.00 -11.49
N ASP A 670 31.64 -7.90 -10.39
CA ASP A 670 33.09 -8.02 -10.42
C ASP A 670 33.47 -9.40 -10.98
N PRO A 671 34.43 -9.48 -11.91
CA PRO A 671 34.94 -10.76 -12.44
C PRO A 671 35.34 -11.76 -11.34
N ARG A 672 35.84 -11.28 -10.20
CA ARG A 672 36.18 -12.14 -9.05
C ARG A 672 34.96 -12.82 -8.44
N THR A 673 33.81 -12.16 -8.45
CA THR A 673 32.53 -12.76 -8.00
C THR A 673 32.09 -13.86 -8.95
N ILE A 674 32.32 -13.69 -10.28
CA ILE A 674 31.95 -14.68 -11.29
C ILE A 674 32.84 -15.92 -11.19
N GLN A 675 34.17 -15.72 -11.12
CA GLN A 675 35.18 -16.80 -11.19
C GLN A 675 35.59 -17.30 -9.81
N GLY A 676 35.30 -16.56 -8.74
CA GLY A 676 35.83 -16.77 -7.39
C GLY A 676 37.26 -16.21 -7.23
N GLN A 677 37.73 -16.22 -5.99
CA GLN A 677 39.16 -15.99 -5.75
C GLN A 677 39.97 -17.16 -6.36
N SER A 678 40.94 -16.82 -7.18
CA SER A 678 41.83 -17.82 -7.74
C SER A 678 43.03 -18.02 -6.82
N ALA A 679 43.42 -19.25 -6.67
CA ALA A 679 44.66 -19.64 -5.98
C ALA A 679 45.52 -20.49 -6.92
N THR A 680 46.81 -20.46 -6.72
CA THR A 680 47.75 -21.33 -7.47
C THR A 680 47.88 -22.67 -6.75
N VAL A 681 47.71 -23.76 -7.48
CA VAL A 681 47.87 -25.11 -6.95
C VAL A 681 49.29 -25.28 -6.43
N PRO A 682 49.51 -25.50 -5.10
CA PRO A 682 50.85 -25.65 -4.56
C PRO A 682 51.45 -26.97 -4.99
N SER A 683 52.80 -27.01 -5.05
CA SER A 683 53.52 -28.26 -5.29
C SER A 683 53.49 -29.11 -4.01
N VAL A 684 53.01 -30.36 -4.16
CA VAL A 684 52.91 -31.33 -3.07
C VAL A 684 53.48 -32.68 -3.47
N TYR A 685 54.27 -32.72 -4.55
CA TYR A 685 54.89 -33.95 -5.05
C TYR A 685 55.77 -34.59 -3.98
N GLY A 686 55.75 -35.91 -3.86
CA GLY A 686 56.50 -36.66 -2.87
C GLY A 686 56.01 -36.57 -1.42
N GLN A 687 55.01 -35.70 -1.12
CA GLN A 687 54.39 -35.67 0.19
C GLN A 687 53.44 -36.87 0.42
N SER A 688 53.23 -37.23 1.68
CA SER A 688 52.18 -38.18 2.00
C SER A 688 50.80 -37.63 1.59
N THR A 689 49.83 -38.50 1.22
CA THR A 689 48.51 -38.09 0.80
C THR A 689 47.79 -37.22 1.82
N GLY A 690 47.99 -37.45 3.13
CA GLY A 690 47.44 -36.62 4.23
C GLY A 690 48.02 -35.22 4.29
N GLN A 691 49.34 -35.08 4.16
CA GLN A 691 50.03 -33.79 4.14
C GLN A 691 49.63 -32.96 2.89
N ALA A 692 49.60 -33.60 1.73
CA ALA A 692 49.20 -33.02 0.46
C ALA A 692 47.78 -32.51 0.50
N ALA A 693 46.83 -33.33 1.01
CA ALA A 693 45.43 -32.95 1.19
C ALA A 693 45.29 -31.74 2.16
N SER A 694 46.07 -31.70 3.23
CA SER A 694 46.10 -30.57 4.17
C SER A 694 46.64 -29.29 3.51
N THR A 695 47.70 -29.41 2.74
CA THR A 695 48.32 -28.29 2.02
C THR A 695 47.37 -27.71 0.96
N LEU A 696 46.73 -28.59 0.17
CA LEU A 696 45.74 -28.17 -0.82
C LEU A 696 44.50 -27.50 -0.18
N ARG A 697 43.99 -28.04 0.96
CA ARG A 697 42.86 -27.39 1.68
C ARG A 697 43.28 -26.01 2.20
N ARG A 698 44.48 -25.85 2.77
CA ARG A 698 44.97 -24.52 3.21
C ARG A 698 45.12 -23.53 2.05
N ALA A 699 45.45 -24.01 0.85
CA ALA A 699 45.49 -23.23 -0.35
C ALA A 699 44.12 -22.95 -0.97
N GLY A 700 43.03 -23.44 -0.36
CA GLY A 700 41.65 -23.20 -0.77
C GLY A 700 41.09 -24.22 -1.77
N PHE A 701 41.73 -25.38 -1.97
CA PHE A 701 41.27 -26.42 -2.89
C PHE A 701 40.55 -27.58 -2.17
N THR A 702 39.75 -28.33 -2.92
CA THR A 702 39.12 -29.56 -2.46
C THR A 702 39.92 -30.77 -2.94
N PRO A 703 40.75 -31.40 -2.13
CA PRO A 703 41.54 -32.54 -2.56
C PRO A 703 40.71 -33.80 -2.63
N VAL A 704 40.85 -34.56 -3.72
CA VAL A 704 40.31 -35.91 -3.92
C VAL A 704 41.46 -36.86 -4.21
N ILE A 705 41.48 -38.00 -3.51
CA ILE A 705 42.47 -39.05 -3.77
C ILE A 705 42.01 -39.84 -4.99
N GLY A 706 42.82 -39.82 -6.03
CA GLY A 706 42.65 -40.60 -7.28
C GLY A 706 43.32 -41.96 -7.21
N PRO A 707 43.38 -42.66 -8.35
CA PRO A 707 44.03 -43.97 -8.46
C PRO A 707 45.52 -43.87 -8.23
N THR A 708 46.14 -45.06 -7.96
CA THR A 708 47.62 -45.23 -7.95
C THR A 708 48.14 -45.23 -9.38
N VAL A 709 49.37 -44.76 -9.54
CA VAL A 709 50.03 -44.63 -10.82
C VAL A 709 51.53 -44.90 -10.69
N ASP A 710 52.17 -45.38 -11.73
CA ASP A 710 53.62 -45.59 -11.83
C ASP A 710 54.32 -44.21 -11.69
N SER A 711 55.31 -44.15 -10.84
CA SER A 711 56.01 -42.87 -10.53
C SER A 711 57.38 -43.11 -9.90
N SER A 712 58.31 -42.20 -10.10
CA SER A 712 59.62 -42.20 -9.46
C SER A 712 59.59 -41.81 -7.97
N TYR A 713 58.42 -41.46 -7.42
CA TYR A 713 58.25 -41.13 -6.01
C TYR A 713 57.99 -42.37 -5.18
N SER A 714 58.29 -42.32 -3.89
CA SER A 714 58.10 -43.43 -2.96
C SER A 714 56.63 -43.88 -2.90
N TYR A 715 56.40 -45.17 -2.70
CA TYR A 715 55.08 -45.77 -2.53
C TYR A 715 54.21 -44.98 -1.53
N GLY A 716 52.95 -44.74 -1.90
CA GLY A 716 51.98 -44.01 -1.05
C GLY A 716 52.16 -42.51 -0.99
N THR A 717 53.10 -41.93 -1.76
CA THR A 717 53.29 -40.46 -1.83
C THR A 717 52.64 -39.91 -3.13
N VAL A 718 52.52 -38.57 -3.21
CA VAL A 718 51.90 -37.90 -4.35
C VAL A 718 52.79 -38.01 -5.59
N ALA A 719 52.31 -38.67 -6.63
CA ALA A 719 52.93 -38.81 -7.92
C ALA A 719 52.74 -37.58 -8.80
N PHE A 720 51.48 -37.18 -8.99
CA PHE A 720 51.12 -35.92 -9.67
C PHE A 720 49.77 -35.44 -9.26
N LEU A 721 49.38 -34.21 -9.70
CA LEU A 721 48.10 -33.58 -9.47
C LEU A 721 47.39 -33.31 -10.78
N SER A 722 46.07 -33.42 -10.76
CA SER A 722 45.20 -32.98 -11.84
C SER A 722 44.10 -32.02 -11.31
N PRO A 723 44.10 -30.77 -11.71
CA PRO A 723 45.12 -30.00 -12.47
C PRO A 723 46.50 -29.92 -11.81
N THR A 724 47.54 -29.71 -12.62
CA THR A 724 48.94 -29.73 -12.18
C THR A 724 49.31 -28.59 -11.24
N SER A 725 50.35 -28.76 -10.42
CA SER A 725 50.99 -27.70 -9.63
C SER A 725 51.34 -26.48 -10.50
N GLY A 726 51.15 -25.29 -9.96
CA GLY A 726 51.32 -24.04 -10.69
C GLY A 726 50.10 -23.59 -11.50
N SER A 727 49.08 -24.45 -11.67
CA SER A 727 47.81 -24.04 -12.29
C SER A 727 47.07 -23.04 -11.39
N THR A 728 46.58 -21.94 -11.97
CA THR A 728 45.72 -20.99 -11.27
C THR A 728 44.25 -21.38 -11.45
N LEU A 729 43.57 -21.71 -10.37
CA LEU A 729 42.19 -22.19 -10.35
C LEU A 729 41.36 -21.41 -9.32
N PRO A 730 40.04 -21.33 -9.52
CA PRO A 730 39.16 -20.78 -8.49
C PRO A 730 39.28 -21.57 -7.17
N THR A 731 39.26 -20.89 -6.02
CA THR A 731 39.20 -21.53 -4.71
C THR A 731 37.96 -22.43 -4.61
N GLY A 732 38.09 -23.58 -3.96
CA GLY A 732 37.05 -24.64 -3.95
C GLY A 732 37.10 -25.62 -5.10
N SER A 733 37.98 -25.36 -6.13
CA SER A 733 38.20 -26.31 -7.23
C SER A 733 38.72 -27.65 -6.71
N THR A 734 38.25 -28.75 -7.33
CA THR A 734 38.75 -30.08 -7.01
C THR A 734 40.13 -30.26 -7.61
N VAL A 735 41.07 -30.75 -6.81
CA VAL A 735 42.42 -31.19 -7.25
C VAL A 735 42.57 -32.66 -6.89
N THR A 736 42.70 -33.49 -7.93
CA THR A 736 42.87 -34.93 -7.76
C THR A 736 44.36 -35.23 -7.48
N ILE A 737 44.61 -35.96 -6.40
CA ILE A 737 45.94 -36.43 -5.96
C ILE A 737 46.13 -37.83 -6.51
N TYR A 738 47.02 -38.03 -7.44
CA TYR A 738 47.41 -39.33 -7.91
C TYR A 738 48.58 -39.83 -7.07
N VAL A 739 48.50 -41.09 -6.61
CA VAL A 739 49.38 -41.65 -5.61
C VAL A 739 50.37 -42.61 -6.28
N SER A 740 51.65 -42.51 -5.94
CA SER A 740 52.66 -43.39 -6.45
C SER A 740 52.46 -44.84 -5.95
N ASP A 741 52.50 -45.83 -6.80
CA ASP A 741 52.54 -47.24 -6.48
C ASP A 741 53.95 -47.77 -6.22
N GLY A 742 54.99 -46.91 -6.31
CA GLY A 742 56.43 -47.25 -6.09
C GLY A 742 57.12 -47.88 -7.27
N SER A 743 56.42 -48.06 -8.39
CA SER A 743 56.98 -48.59 -9.60
C SER A 743 57.58 -47.52 -10.47
N PRO A 744 58.76 -47.66 -11.03
CA PRO A 744 59.39 -46.64 -11.90
C PRO A 744 58.53 -46.41 -13.14
N TYR A 745 58.28 -45.15 -13.50
CA TYR A 745 57.59 -44.79 -14.75
C TYR A 745 58.33 -45.34 -15.95
N VAL A 746 57.74 -46.33 -16.63
CA VAL A 746 58.21 -46.84 -17.91
C VAL A 746 57.47 -46.11 -19.02
N ALA A 747 58.16 -45.26 -19.74
CA ALA A 747 57.55 -44.55 -20.87
C ALA A 747 57.07 -45.60 -21.90
N PRO A 748 55.89 -45.52 -22.42
CA PRO A 748 55.43 -46.37 -23.49
C PRO A 748 56.49 -46.32 -24.64
N GLN A 749 57.09 -47.47 -24.94
CA GLN A 749 58.01 -47.50 -26.12
C GLN A 749 57.18 -47.15 -27.34
N PRO A 750 57.73 -46.31 -28.25
CA PRO A 750 57.09 -46.05 -29.53
C PRO A 750 56.81 -47.42 -30.21
N GLN A 751 55.58 -47.68 -30.52
CA GLN A 751 55.28 -48.82 -31.41
C GLN A 751 56.08 -48.70 -32.67
N PRO A 752 56.79 -49.78 -33.11
CA PRO A 752 57.53 -49.73 -34.38
C PRO A 752 56.50 -49.44 -35.47
N ALA A 753 56.90 -48.55 -36.38
CA ALA A 753 56.10 -48.25 -37.56
C ALA A 753 55.84 -49.56 -38.34
N PRO A 754 54.62 -49.79 -38.82
CA PRO A 754 54.34 -50.96 -39.64
C PRO A 754 55.31 -51.00 -40.83
N GLN A 755 56.11 -52.05 -40.91
CA GLN A 755 56.97 -52.28 -42.07
C GLN A 755 56.14 -52.55 -43.32
N PRO A 756 56.51 -52.03 -44.51
CA PRO A 756 55.82 -52.30 -45.76
C PRO A 756 56.03 -53.82 -46.11
N ASN A 757 54.95 -54.52 -46.25
CA ASN A 757 54.89 -55.92 -46.60
C ASN A 757 55.26 -56.05 -48.07
N ASN A 758 56.52 -56.53 -48.35
CA ASN A 758 56.97 -56.92 -49.65
C ASN A 758 56.57 -58.39 -49.83
N GLY A 759 55.56 -58.67 -50.59
CA GLY A 759 55.13 -60.01 -50.97
C GLY A 759 54.42 -59.96 -52.28
N GLY A 760 55.28 -60.32 -53.29
CA GLY A 760 54.87 -60.34 -54.68
C GLY A 760 53.94 -61.43 -55.13
N GLY A 761 53.42 -61.22 -56.29
CA GLY A 761 53.02 -62.25 -57.22
C GLY A 761 51.53 -62.29 -57.66
N GLY A 762 51.31 -61.89 -58.89
CA GLY A 762 50.52 -62.55 -59.80
C GLY A 762 49.16 -62.05 -60.23
N GLY A 763 49.15 -61.32 -61.31
CA GLY A 763 48.26 -61.65 -62.41
C GLY A 763 46.99 -61.01 -62.64
N GLY A 764 46.89 -60.14 -63.61
CA GLY A 764 45.78 -60.14 -64.55
C GLY A 764 44.80 -59.03 -64.59
N GLY A 765 45.01 -58.04 -65.46
CA GLY A 765 44.03 -57.63 -66.42
C GLY A 765 43.11 -56.42 -66.14
N GLY A 766 43.40 -55.40 -66.87
CA GLY A 766 42.42 -54.69 -67.65
C GLY A 766 41.89 -53.32 -67.10
N GLY A 767 42.46 -52.31 -67.65
CA GLY A 767 41.70 -51.31 -68.39
C GLY A 767 41.27 -50.07 -67.78
N GLY A 768 41.90 -48.97 -68.15
CA GLY A 768 41.29 -47.75 -68.59
C GLY A 768 41.13 -46.70 -67.51
N GLY A 769 41.91 -45.70 -67.44
CA GLY A 769 41.79 -44.43 -68.11
C GLY A 769 41.35 -43.29 -67.20
N GLY A 770 42.23 -42.35 -67.03
CA GLY A 770 41.88 -40.94 -67.17
C GLY A 770 42.00 -40.06 -65.94
N ASN A 771 43.21 -39.45 -65.82
CA ASN A 771 43.52 -38.02 -65.68
C ASN A 771 42.66 -37.16 -64.80
N GLY A 772 43.31 -36.44 -63.96
CA GLY A 772 43.39 -34.94 -64.01
C GLY A 772 42.98 -34.18 -62.76
N GLY A 773 43.96 -33.66 -62.06
CA GLY A 773 44.16 -32.22 -61.89
C GLY A 773 43.23 -31.52 -60.86
N GLY A 774 43.73 -31.11 -59.71
CA GLY A 774 44.15 -29.82 -59.51
C GLY A 774 43.08 -28.77 -59.09
N GLY A 775 43.28 -28.06 -58.01
CA GLY A 775 42.96 -26.69 -57.92
C GLY A 775 41.90 -26.19 -56.90
N ASN A 776 42.40 -25.67 -55.89
CA ASN A 776 42.08 -24.41 -55.19
C ASN A 776 40.79 -23.66 -55.53
N GLY A 777 40.13 -23.07 -54.51
CA GLY A 777 39.63 -21.69 -54.55
C GLY A 777 38.14 -21.46 -54.34
N GLY A 778 37.81 -20.88 -53.22
CA GLY A 778 37.14 -19.61 -53.12
C GLY A 778 35.63 -19.41 -53.44
N GLY A 779 34.90 -19.01 -52.46
CA GLY A 779 34.08 -17.78 -52.57
C GLY A 779 32.67 -17.90 -53.14
N GLY A 780 31.73 -17.48 -52.31
CA GLY A 780 30.77 -16.48 -52.76
C GLY A 780 29.34 -16.88 -53.06
N ASN A 781 28.48 -16.51 -52.20
CA ASN A 781 27.22 -15.71 -52.42
C ASN A 781 26.16 -16.20 -53.45
N GLY A 782 24.93 -16.12 -52.98
CA GLY A 782 23.83 -15.56 -53.75
C GLY A 782 22.68 -16.47 -54.13
N GLY A 783 21.56 -16.27 -53.48
CA GLY A 783 20.37 -15.81 -54.17
C GLY A 783 19.39 -16.78 -54.77
N GLY A 784 18.22 -16.73 -54.26
CA GLY A 784 17.05 -16.54 -55.10
C GLY A 784 16.21 -17.75 -55.53
N GLY A 785 15.01 -17.80 -55.07
CA GLY A 785 13.91 -17.85 -56.01
C GLY A 785 13.04 -19.08 -56.16
N ASN A 786 11.87 -18.94 -55.64
CA ASN A 786 10.55 -19.13 -56.29
C ASN A 786 10.09 -20.52 -56.78
N GLY A 787 8.77 -20.67 -56.44
CA GLY A 787 7.70 -21.33 -57.24
C GLY A 787 7.37 -22.73 -56.73
N GLY A 788 6.14 -23.08 -56.43
CA GLY A 788 4.87 -22.67 -56.89
C GLY A 788 3.98 -23.89 -56.99
N GLY A 789 2.76 -23.74 -56.62
CA GLY A 789 1.61 -24.47 -57.11
C GLY A 789 1.25 -25.76 -56.39
N GLY A 790 0.03 -26.03 -56.01
CA GLY A 790 -1.25 -25.65 -56.47
C GLY A 790 -2.26 -26.68 -56.04
N GLY A 791 -3.46 -26.22 -55.77
CA GLY A 791 -4.73 -26.90 -56.04
C GLY A 791 -5.24 -27.80 -54.91
N GLY A 792 -6.45 -27.75 -54.43
CA GLY A 792 -7.67 -27.13 -54.92
C GLY A 792 -8.83 -27.81 -54.23
N ASN A 793 -9.93 -27.06 -54.16
CA ASN A 793 -11.34 -27.45 -54.12
C ASN A 793 -11.85 -28.15 -52.84
N GLY A 794 -12.96 -27.78 -52.24
CA GLY A 794 -14.21 -27.12 -52.57
C GLY A 794 -15.13 -27.47 -51.42
N GLY A 795 -16.02 -26.63 -50.98
CA GLY A 795 -17.23 -26.24 -51.53
C GLY A 795 -18.33 -26.37 -50.50
N GLY A 796 -19.12 -25.26 -50.35
CA GLY A 796 -20.53 -25.21 -50.09
C GLY A 796 -20.94 -25.16 -48.66
N GLY A 797 -21.61 -24.15 -48.11
CA GLY A 797 -22.74 -23.46 -48.59
C GLY A 797 -23.80 -23.44 -47.50
N GLY A 798 -24.38 -22.22 -47.20
CA GLY A 798 -25.77 -22.16 -46.79
C GLY A 798 -26.11 -21.50 -45.43
N ASN A 799 -26.29 -20.24 -45.45
CA ASN A 799 -27.52 -19.41 -45.24
C ASN A 799 -28.42 -19.65 -44.02
N GLY A 800 -28.80 -18.51 -43.39
CA GLY A 800 -30.06 -18.25 -42.70
C GLY A 800 -29.85 -17.92 -41.21
N GLY A 801 -29.95 -16.69 -40.71
CA GLY A 801 -31.07 -15.79 -40.79
C GLY A 801 -31.94 -15.93 -39.55
N GLY A 802 -32.06 -14.86 -38.74
CA GLY A 802 -33.09 -14.82 -37.74
C GLY A 802 -32.89 -13.92 -36.55
N ARG A 803 -33.47 -12.75 -36.65
CA ARG A 803 -33.69 -11.76 -35.59
C ARG A 803 -34.53 -12.34 -34.44
N GLY A 804 -34.33 -11.74 -33.22
CA GLY A 804 -35.35 -11.77 -32.19
C GLY A 804 -34.92 -11.15 -30.88
N ARG A 805 -35.51 -10.03 -30.60
CA ARG A 805 -35.49 -9.28 -29.33
C ARG A 805 -36.07 -10.09 -28.17
N GLY A 806 -35.60 -9.75 -26.96
CA GLY A 806 -36.15 -10.05 -25.67
C GLY A 806 -35.28 -9.45 -24.61
#